data_4a2415c686061f4cff2a7a9ff57a8645
#
_entry.id   4a2415c686061f4cff2a7a9ff57a8645
#
_cell.length_a   1.000
_cell.length_b   1.000
_cell.length_c   1.000
_cell.angle_alpha   90.00
_cell.angle_beta   90.00
_cell.angle_gamma   90.00
#
_symmetry.space_group_name_H-M   'P 1'
#
loop_
_entity.id
_entity.type
_entity.pdbx_description
1 polymer ?
#
loop_
_entity_poly.entity_id
_entity_poly.type
_entity_poly.pdbx_seq_one_letter_code
_entity_poly.pdbx_strand_id
1 'polypeptide(L)'
;MSHTHHPRPCPIPVVVATLLAAFFCSTEPTRAQSSADAPQRSIRVELPGQEQNAIKNSWPGISCWFMTAPDFEPDGFKRFIDLHSSHSGAGLLTTSIRHNVEVTQPAVHDQIKRAAVYARDHGLGVVMDLDVRLARQAFMSKYPDEMQELVCLREIPLTSSGEVTLSIPSIELSDHYTPGASGVRPYGTLSTRLLAAYSAVEGADGIDPSTIQDISSRCRILQADTNCLRVAIPTLPADAGRKAFILAAFTLFSPDVFAPHLIEFERAILKQYADVPLAGACKDEWGFPGRFAPRLDDLYFTPAMALEYAHRRPGHDLARDLLLMIKPQLGREPERAAAINHYMEMNWQRNAAVENAFYDSIKQVFGPRAMAATHPTWFPHPETREEVFKNGLHWWAARRDLAQTDEVTPFSVRTALAKKSHSPIWMNMFYDGNLATYSGELWRHALGGGRINFHPVYPPGANSPTDYLTTSLLHGNLMTADCRIRLLNFISTAPIDCPVAIIFGHPAALNWAGPGLADTGLKIANALWEQGFYADLIPSSEISSKNLKLATDGSIQYGPQHYAAALLHHPQYERPALATFFRKAAALRRTALYRTGEWTRDFEGRTFDGATALAGMKSLSPEAAAGEIISHLKSLGLQPQTTCTKRDGGFPGSMMPLPSGQCRLLDGTVILASGATDVMGDPIQKTIQIASHPVRFDAVGIAAIRLDKSGKVDALAAGALRSLSAGDLQIELTSPVDLALWHDSHGHWQGVLQGWDGPIPEPLARITTHWARLRLPAPVDQSPR
;
A
#
# COMPACT_ATOMS: atom_id res chain seq x y z
N MET A 1 24.35 33.91 37.32
CA MET A 1 24.00 34.20 35.91
C MET A 1 24.40 32.97 35.11
N SER A 2 23.46 32.07 34.93
CA SER A 2 23.63 30.81 34.16
C SER A 2 22.64 30.86 33.00
N HIS A 3 23.15 31.02 31.79
CA HIS A 3 22.36 30.92 30.57
C HIS A 3 22.20 29.46 30.21
N THR A 4 20.98 28.95 30.40
CA THR A 4 20.52 27.68 29.84
C THR A 4 20.19 27.88 28.39
N HIS A 5 21.03 27.38 27.50
CA HIS A 5 20.69 27.24 26.08
C HIS A 5 19.69 26.07 25.92
N HIS A 6 18.46 26.40 25.60
CA HIS A 6 17.54 25.41 24.98
C HIS A 6 17.94 25.23 23.49
N PRO A 7 18.16 24.05 23.00
CA PRO A 7 18.32 23.81 21.59
C PRO A 7 16.98 24.09 20.87
N ARG A 8 16.98 25.01 19.95
CA ARG A 8 15.87 25.19 19.01
C ARG A 8 15.74 23.91 18.16
N PRO A 9 14.54 23.37 17.95
CA PRO A 9 14.37 22.29 17.00
C PRO A 9 14.76 22.80 15.60
N CYS A 10 15.69 22.13 14.96
CA CYS A 10 15.97 22.31 13.54
C CYS A 10 14.68 22.11 12.75
N PRO A 11 14.33 22.98 11.84
CA PRO A 11 13.23 22.74 10.93
C PRO A 11 13.61 21.55 10.02
N ILE A 12 12.95 20.42 10.18
CA ILE A 12 13.00 19.30 9.24
C ILE A 12 12.48 19.84 7.90
N PRO A 13 13.24 19.77 6.82
CA PRO A 13 12.78 20.34 5.56
C PRO A 13 11.55 19.57 5.08
N VAL A 14 10.50 20.32 4.88
CA VAL A 14 9.18 19.92 4.35
C VAL A 14 9.24 19.22 2.97
N VAL A 15 10.39 19.24 2.34
CA VAL A 15 10.67 18.59 1.04
C VAL A 15 10.39 17.07 1.05
N VAL A 16 10.43 16.43 2.22
CA VAL A 16 10.31 14.98 2.34
C VAL A 16 8.86 14.47 2.21
N ALA A 17 7.87 15.29 2.59
CA ALA A 17 6.48 14.82 2.56
C ALA A 17 5.88 14.69 1.15
N THR A 18 6.46 15.35 0.16
CA THR A 18 5.96 15.33 -1.22
C THR A 18 6.61 14.26 -2.08
N LEU A 19 7.73 13.71 -1.62
CA LEU A 19 8.40 12.58 -2.29
C LEU A 19 7.73 11.22 -1.98
N LEU A 20 6.75 11.22 -1.10
CA LEU A 20 5.89 10.06 -0.80
C LEU A 20 4.86 9.74 -1.90
N ALA A 21 5.02 10.29 -3.09
CA ALA A 21 4.32 9.81 -4.25
C ALA A 21 4.85 8.45 -4.64
N ALA A 22 4.54 7.51 -3.83
CA ALA A 22 4.85 6.14 -4.05
C ALA A 22 3.93 5.55 -5.10
N PHE A 23 4.45 4.73 -5.93
CA PHE A 23 3.82 4.08 -7.05
C PHE A 23 3.60 2.64 -6.82
N PHE A 24 2.65 2.23 -7.50
CA PHE A 24 2.16 0.89 -7.42
C PHE A 24 2.10 0.27 -8.79
N CYS A 25 2.64 -0.87 -8.91
CA CYS A 25 2.46 -1.68 -10.06
C CYS A 25 2.16 -3.09 -9.73
N SER A 26 1.16 -3.59 -10.29
CA SER A 26 1.01 -4.99 -10.33
C SER A 26 0.64 -5.45 -11.73
N THR A 27 0.78 -6.56 -11.95
CA THR A 27 1.19 -7.24 -13.08
C THR A 27 0.09 -7.98 -13.75
N GLU A 28 -0.12 -7.78 -14.85
CA GLU A 28 -0.08 -8.46 -16.09
C GLU A 28 -0.19 -7.50 -17.23
N PRO A 29 0.65 -7.64 -18.22
CA PRO A 29 0.53 -6.84 -19.41
C PRO A 29 -0.55 -7.38 -20.29
N THR A 30 -1.37 -6.50 -20.73
CA THR A 30 -2.18 -6.73 -21.88
C THR A 30 -1.46 -6.30 -23.13
N ARG A 31 -1.70 -7.04 -24.16
CA ARG A 31 -1.53 -6.54 -25.50
C ARG A 31 -2.44 -5.32 -25.71
N ALA A 32 -1.87 -4.13 -25.73
CA ALA A 32 -2.36 -3.16 -26.67
C ALA A 32 -2.35 -3.84 -28.04
N GLN A 33 -3.36 -3.69 -28.86
CA GLN A 33 -3.40 -4.25 -30.22
C GLN A 33 -2.10 -3.88 -30.93
N SER A 34 -1.17 -4.81 -30.97
CA SER A 34 0.17 -4.60 -31.47
C SER A 34 0.23 -5.00 -32.92
N SER A 35 0.91 -4.21 -33.70
CA SER A 35 1.60 -4.72 -34.88
C SER A 35 2.53 -5.86 -34.42
N ALA A 36 2.47 -7.01 -35.06
CA ALA A 36 2.90 -8.31 -34.52
C ALA A 36 4.40 -8.53 -34.29
N ASP A 37 5.29 -7.55 -34.52
CA ASP A 37 6.71 -7.82 -34.74
C ASP A 37 7.72 -7.11 -33.83
N ALA A 38 7.31 -6.31 -32.85
CA ALA A 38 8.28 -5.74 -31.90
C ALA A 38 8.38 -6.62 -30.66
N PRO A 39 9.61 -7.00 -30.20
CA PRO A 39 9.76 -7.76 -28.96
C PRO A 39 9.29 -6.92 -27.79
N GLN A 40 8.10 -7.24 -27.28
CA GLN A 40 7.55 -6.58 -26.10
C GLN A 40 8.38 -6.94 -24.87
N ARG A 41 9.04 -5.95 -24.30
CA ARG A 41 9.71 -6.03 -22.99
C ARG A 41 8.70 -5.85 -21.86
N SER A 42 7.54 -6.47 -21.91
CA SER A 42 6.54 -6.30 -20.88
C SER A 42 6.73 -7.30 -19.73
N ILE A 43 6.60 -6.84 -18.49
CA ILE A 43 6.50 -7.72 -17.34
C ILE A 43 5.12 -8.37 -17.37
N ARG A 44 5.08 -9.71 -17.30
CA ARG A 44 3.85 -10.44 -17.15
C ARG A 44 3.84 -11.14 -15.82
N VAL A 45 2.89 -10.80 -14.98
CA VAL A 45 2.56 -11.55 -13.79
C VAL A 45 1.24 -12.22 -14.06
N GLU A 46 1.18 -13.51 -13.93
CA GLU A 46 -0.03 -14.27 -14.15
C GLU A 46 -0.60 -14.73 -12.82
N LEU A 47 -1.88 -14.45 -12.64
CA LEU A 47 -2.62 -14.95 -11.50
C LEU A 47 -2.66 -16.49 -11.56
N PRO A 48 -2.87 -17.19 -10.44
CA PRO A 48 -2.97 -18.64 -10.42
C PRO A 48 -3.94 -19.17 -11.48
N GLY A 49 -3.46 -20.10 -12.28
CA GLY A 49 -4.22 -20.69 -13.40
C GLY A 49 -3.98 -20.07 -14.76
N GLN A 50 -3.19 -18.97 -14.85
CA GLN A 50 -2.72 -18.43 -16.12
C GLN A 50 -1.30 -18.90 -16.45
N GLU A 51 -0.87 -18.73 -17.69
CA GLU A 51 0.43 -19.27 -18.14
C GLU A 51 1.62 -18.62 -17.41
N GLN A 52 2.22 -19.34 -16.50
CA GLN A 52 3.42 -18.88 -15.74
C GLN A 52 4.61 -18.55 -16.66
N ASN A 53 4.61 -19.03 -17.89
CA ASN A 53 5.68 -18.82 -18.86
C ASN A 53 5.90 -17.34 -19.20
N ALA A 54 4.89 -16.50 -19.06
CA ALA A 54 5.01 -15.09 -19.38
C ALA A 54 5.90 -14.32 -18.38
N ILE A 55 5.82 -14.64 -17.09
CA ILE A 55 6.69 -14.04 -16.06
C ILE A 55 8.15 -14.40 -16.30
N LYS A 56 8.39 -15.65 -16.68
CA LYS A 56 9.72 -16.20 -16.89
C LYS A 56 10.48 -15.50 -18.01
N ASN A 57 9.76 -15.03 -19.03
CA ASN A 57 10.34 -14.38 -20.21
C ASN A 57 10.25 -12.84 -20.15
N SER A 58 9.67 -12.28 -19.10
CA SER A 58 9.54 -10.84 -18.96
C SER A 58 10.81 -10.18 -18.46
N TRP A 59 10.94 -8.87 -18.71
CA TRP A 59 11.99 -8.08 -18.11
C TRP A 59 11.76 -7.94 -16.61
N PRO A 60 12.84 -7.88 -15.80
CA PRO A 60 12.74 -8.08 -14.36
C PRO A 60 12.36 -6.84 -13.55
N GLY A 61 12.29 -5.65 -14.16
CA GLY A 61 12.10 -4.41 -13.43
C GLY A 61 10.95 -3.54 -13.95
N ILE A 62 10.48 -2.67 -13.08
CA ILE A 62 9.53 -1.60 -13.37
C ILE A 62 10.21 -0.29 -12.96
N SER A 63 10.07 0.76 -13.77
CA SER A 63 10.53 2.08 -13.40
C SER A 63 9.37 3.06 -13.30
N CYS A 64 9.39 3.88 -12.26
CA CYS A 64 8.47 4.99 -12.15
C CYS A 64 9.00 6.18 -12.94
N TRP A 65 8.17 6.68 -13.82
CA TRP A 65 8.44 7.88 -14.58
C TRP A 65 7.69 9.07 -13.96
N PHE A 66 8.37 9.88 -13.21
CA PHE A 66 7.83 11.15 -12.72
C PHE A 66 7.82 12.16 -13.86
N MET A 67 6.69 12.21 -14.59
CA MET A 67 6.55 13.08 -15.74
C MET A 67 6.43 14.55 -15.29
N THR A 68 7.32 15.37 -15.81
CA THR A 68 7.42 16.80 -15.51
C THR A 68 7.14 17.64 -16.75
N ALA A 69 7.12 18.97 -16.64
CA ALA A 69 6.85 19.85 -17.76
C ALA A 69 7.68 19.55 -19.04
N PRO A 70 9.01 19.29 -18.96
CA PRO A 70 9.81 18.92 -20.11
C PRO A 70 9.32 17.66 -20.86
N ASP A 71 8.70 16.69 -20.19
CA ASP A 71 8.20 15.47 -20.82
C ASP A 71 6.98 15.74 -21.71
N PHE A 72 6.30 16.87 -21.51
CA PHE A 72 5.15 17.31 -22.30
C PHE A 72 5.54 18.26 -23.44
N GLU A 73 6.82 18.67 -23.53
CA GLU A 73 7.33 19.36 -24.69
C GLU A 73 7.42 18.41 -25.91
N PRO A 74 7.47 18.94 -27.14
CA PRO A 74 7.65 18.10 -28.32
C PRO A 74 8.89 17.19 -28.19
N ASP A 75 8.66 15.87 -28.25
CA ASP A 75 9.71 14.84 -28.11
C ASP A 75 10.44 14.78 -26.74
N GLY A 76 10.02 15.55 -25.74
CA GLY A 76 10.63 15.60 -24.41
C GLY A 76 10.67 14.24 -23.71
N PHE A 77 9.65 13.41 -23.91
CA PHE A 77 9.53 12.05 -23.38
C PHE A 77 10.61 11.08 -23.89
N LYS A 78 11.22 11.35 -25.05
CA LYS A 78 12.18 10.43 -25.69
C LYS A 78 13.38 10.16 -24.80
N ARG A 79 13.93 11.19 -24.16
CA ARG A 79 15.10 11.09 -23.32
C ARG A 79 14.94 10.03 -22.21
N PHE A 80 13.78 10.00 -21.54
CA PHE A 80 13.52 9.02 -20.48
C PHE A 80 13.33 7.62 -21.04
N ILE A 81 12.61 7.50 -22.14
CA ILE A 81 12.35 6.22 -22.80
C ILE A 81 13.65 5.62 -23.35
N ASP A 82 14.49 6.42 -24.01
CA ASP A 82 15.78 5.98 -24.55
C ASP A 82 16.72 5.49 -23.45
N LEU A 83 16.76 6.22 -22.31
CA LEU A 83 17.53 5.82 -21.14
C LEU A 83 17.10 4.43 -20.66
N HIS A 84 15.81 4.21 -20.49
CA HIS A 84 15.30 2.94 -19.96
C HIS A 84 15.38 1.80 -20.95
N SER A 85 15.14 2.04 -22.22
CA SER A 85 15.22 1.02 -23.25
C SER A 85 16.65 0.51 -23.45
N SER A 86 17.64 1.38 -23.23
CA SER A 86 19.05 1.08 -23.51
C SER A 86 19.83 0.58 -22.30
N HIS A 87 19.47 1.03 -21.08
CA HIS A 87 20.33 0.87 -19.90
C HIS A 87 19.65 0.20 -18.71
N SER A 88 18.33 -0.04 -18.75
CA SER A 88 17.63 -0.65 -17.62
C SER A 88 17.02 -2.01 -17.92
N GLY A 89 16.75 -2.79 -16.86
CA GLY A 89 15.97 -4.01 -16.92
C GLY A 89 14.44 -3.76 -16.95
N ALA A 90 14.01 -2.50 -16.99
CA ALA A 90 12.59 -2.20 -16.98
C ALA A 90 11.89 -2.72 -18.25
N GLY A 91 10.78 -3.39 -18.05
CA GLY A 91 9.84 -3.76 -19.12
C GLY A 91 8.59 -2.91 -19.11
N LEU A 92 8.34 -2.24 -17.98
CA LEU A 92 7.24 -1.33 -17.77
C LEU A 92 7.69 0.00 -17.21
N LEU A 93 7.08 1.06 -17.69
CA LEU A 93 7.15 2.40 -17.13
C LEU A 93 5.79 2.73 -16.53
N THR A 94 5.74 2.94 -15.22
CA THR A 94 4.54 3.52 -14.60
C THR A 94 4.74 5.01 -14.48
N THR A 95 3.70 5.77 -14.67
CA THR A 95 3.83 7.21 -14.67
C THR A 95 3.24 7.86 -13.43
N SER A 96 3.82 8.96 -13.02
CA SER A 96 3.25 9.94 -12.12
C SER A 96 3.38 11.31 -12.73
N ILE A 97 2.28 11.90 -13.07
CA ILE A 97 2.32 13.22 -13.69
C ILE A 97 2.50 14.28 -12.62
N ARG A 98 3.67 14.93 -12.62
CA ARG A 98 4.08 16.02 -11.73
C ARG A 98 4.02 17.37 -12.44
N HIS A 99 3.12 17.50 -13.37
CA HIS A 99 2.88 18.71 -14.13
C HIS A 99 1.39 19.05 -14.13
N ASN A 100 1.07 20.34 -14.16
CA ASN A 100 -0.31 20.80 -14.18
C ASN A 100 -0.93 20.64 -15.60
N VAL A 101 -1.45 19.44 -15.86
CA VAL A 101 -2.13 19.10 -17.12
C VAL A 101 -3.52 18.56 -16.83
N GLU A 102 -4.40 18.69 -17.79
CA GLU A 102 -5.72 18.08 -17.80
C GLU A 102 -5.73 16.94 -18.83
N VAL A 103 -5.77 15.69 -18.36
CA VAL A 103 -5.74 14.51 -19.25
C VAL A 103 -6.94 14.40 -20.18
N THR A 104 -7.98 15.17 -19.95
CA THR A 104 -9.13 15.27 -20.85
C THR A 104 -8.90 16.17 -22.05
N GLN A 105 -7.80 16.94 -22.09
CA GLN A 105 -7.49 17.82 -23.20
C GLN A 105 -6.89 17.07 -24.40
N PRO A 106 -7.32 17.35 -25.65
CA PRO A 106 -6.81 16.67 -26.85
C PRO A 106 -5.28 16.77 -27.02
N ALA A 107 -4.69 17.92 -26.71
CA ALA A 107 -3.24 18.12 -26.82
C ALA A 107 -2.46 17.21 -25.85
N VAL A 108 -2.97 16.99 -24.63
CA VAL A 108 -2.38 16.08 -23.63
C VAL A 108 -2.55 14.63 -24.09
N HIS A 109 -3.73 14.27 -24.59
CA HIS A 109 -3.97 12.95 -25.16
C HIS A 109 -2.98 12.64 -26.30
N ASP A 110 -2.80 13.58 -27.25
CA ASP A 110 -1.89 13.39 -28.39
C ASP A 110 -0.42 13.25 -27.92
N GLN A 111 -0.01 13.98 -26.90
CA GLN A 111 1.33 13.87 -26.33
C GLN A 111 1.54 12.52 -25.64
N ILE A 112 0.61 12.08 -24.83
CA ILE A 112 0.64 10.77 -24.18
C ILE A 112 0.64 9.66 -25.22
N LYS A 113 -0.16 9.79 -26.29
CA LYS A 113 -0.20 8.81 -27.38
C LYS A 113 1.16 8.70 -28.08
N ARG A 114 1.81 9.83 -28.40
CA ARG A 114 3.16 9.83 -28.99
C ARG A 114 4.17 9.17 -28.07
N ALA A 115 4.15 9.48 -26.77
CA ALA A 115 5.04 8.87 -25.78
C ALA A 115 4.82 7.35 -25.66
N ALA A 116 3.57 6.90 -25.60
CA ALA A 116 3.22 5.49 -25.50
C ALA A 116 3.60 4.69 -26.76
N VAL A 117 3.39 5.26 -27.93
CA VAL A 117 3.83 4.66 -29.23
C VAL A 117 5.34 4.54 -29.25
N TYR A 118 6.06 5.61 -28.90
CA TYR A 118 7.52 5.61 -28.88
C TYR A 118 8.08 4.59 -27.88
N ALA A 119 7.52 4.51 -26.66
CA ALA A 119 7.91 3.52 -25.66
C ALA A 119 7.69 2.09 -26.18
N ARG A 120 6.53 1.81 -26.77
CA ARG A 120 6.23 0.50 -27.37
C ARG A 120 7.24 0.12 -28.42
N ASP A 121 7.58 1.05 -29.33
CA ASP A 121 8.52 0.81 -30.44
C ASP A 121 9.94 0.58 -29.91
N HIS A 122 10.25 1.00 -28.67
CA HIS A 122 11.48 0.71 -27.94
C HIS A 122 11.33 -0.48 -26.97
N GLY A 123 10.24 -1.24 -27.05
CA GLY A 123 10.01 -2.47 -26.29
C GLY A 123 9.54 -2.25 -24.85
N LEU A 124 9.07 -1.06 -24.49
CA LEU A 124 8.58 -0.69 -23.17
C LEU A 124 7.05 -0.57 -23.15
N GLY A 125 6.41 -1.10 -22.10
CA GLY A 125 5.01 -0.83 -21.81
C GLY A 125 4.86 0.41 -20.93
N VAL A 126 3.78 1.16 -21.14
CA VAL A 126 3.46 2.33 -20.30
C VAL A 126 2.15 2.09 -19.55
N VAL A 127 2.18 2.23 -18.24
CA VAL A 127 1.03 2.29 -17.34
C VAL A 127 0.83 3.76 -16.99
N MET A 128 -0.21 4.37 -17.55
CA MET A 128 -0.38 5.82 -17.54
C MET A 128 -1.23 6.30 -16.38
N ASP A 129 -0.77 7.37 -15.73
CA ASP A 129 -1.52 8.10 -14.71
C ASP A 129 -2.71 8.81 -15.35
N LEU A 130 -3.89 8.21 -15.24
CA LEU A 130 -5.15 8.67 -15.82
C LEU A 130 -6.22 8.87 -14.73
N ASP A 131 -5.81 9.39 -13.60
CA ASP A 131 -6.71 9.59 -12.49
C ASP A 131 -7.49 10.92 -12.60
N VAL A 132 -8.62 10.99 -11.91
CA VAL A 132 -9.46 12.19 -11.86
C VAL A 132 -8.75 13.41 -11.26
N ARG A 133 -7.66 13.19 -10.51
CA ARG A 133 -6.78 14.25 -10.02
C ARG A 133 -6.23 15.13 -11.16
N LEU A 134 -6.05 14.54 -12.34
CA LEU A 134 -5.57 15.19 -13.55
C LEU A 134 -6.72 15.64 -14.49
N ALA A 135 -7.96 15.66 -13.99
CA ALA A 135 -9.15 16.05 -14.75
C ALA A 135 -10.14 16.88 -13.92
N ARG A 136 -9.64 17.56 -12.88
CA ARG A 136 -10.48 18.29 -11.90
C ARG A 136 -11.27 19.41 -12.54
N GLN A 137 -10.63 20.17 -13.45
CA GLN A 137 -11.30 21.28 -14.13
C GLN A 137 -12.43 20.79 -15.02
N ALA A 138 -12.22 19.70 -15.73
CA ALA A 138 -13.23 19.08 -16.57
C ALA A 138 -14.38 18.52 -15.72
N PHE A 139 -14.08 17.87 -14.59
CA PHE A 139 -15.10 17.37 -13.66
C PHE A 139 -15.93 18.51 -13.09
N MET A 140 -15.27 19.53 -12.50
CA MET A 140 -15.95 20.69 -11.94
C MET A 140 -16.81 21.43 -12.95
N SER A 141 -16.34 21.60 -14.19
CA SER A 141 -17.12 22.28 -15.23
C SER A 141 -18.41 21.52 -15.58
N LYS A 142 -18.42 20.19 -15.40
CA LYS A 142 -19.55 19.35 -15.72
C LYS A 142 -20.46 19.09 -14.52
N TYR A 143 -19.87 18.98 -13.32
CA TYR A 143 -20.53 18.63 -12.08
C TYR A 143 -20.08 19.56 -10.92
N PRO A 144 -20.41 20.86 -11.02
CA PRO A 144 -19.89 21.85 -10.05
C PRO A 144 -20.35 21.59 -8.61
N ASP A 145 -21.53 20.97 -8.43
CA ASP A 145 -22.09 20.65 -7.11
C ASP A 145 -21.59 19.33 -6.52
N GLU A 146 -20.68 18.63 -7.21
CA GLU A 146 -20.14 17.34 -6.80
C GLU A 146 -18.66 17.44 -6.39
N MET A 147 -18.27 18.57 -5.84
CA MET A 147 -16.90 18.77 -5.34
C MET A 147 -16.81 18.39 -3.85
N GLN A 148 -15.63 17.90 -3.43
CA GLN A 148 -15.37 17.46 -2.07
C GLN A 148 -15.46 18.61 -1.08
N GLU A 149 -16.11 18.40 0.07
CA GLU A 149 -16.11 19.33 1.18
C GLU A 149 -15.30 18.76 2.36
N LEU A 150 -14.54 19.64 3.01
CA LEU A 150 -13.94 19.39 4.32
C LEU A 150 -14.63 20.29 5.35
N VAL A 151 -15.09 19.71 6.43
CA VAL A 151 -15.75 20.42 7.52
C VAL A 151 -14.80 20.59 8.69
N CYS A 152 -14.66 21.84 9.14
CA CYS A 152 -13.88 22.19 10.31
C CYS A 152 -14.79 22.64 11.44
N LEU A 153 -14.61 22.11 12.64
CA LEU A 153 -15.27 22.61 13.84
C LEU A 153 -14.44 23.75 14.46
N ARG A 154 -15.10 24.87 14.80
CA ARG A 154 -14.50 25.97 15.58
C ARG A 154 -15.45 26.41 16.69
N GLU A 155 -14.87 26.86 17.79
CA GLU A 155 -15.60 27.18 19.01
C GLU A 155 -15.41 28.65 19.40
N ILE A 156 -16.44 29.24 19.98
CA ILE A 156 -16.37 30.56 20.58
C ILE A 156 -17.30 30.65 21.81
N PRO A 157 -16.84 31.16 22.96
CA PRO A 157 -17.72 31.44 24.09
C PRO A 157 -18.77 32.47 23.69
N LEU A 158 -20.02 32.25 24.15
CA LEU A 158 -21.11 33.19 23.98
C LEU A 158 -21.21 34.14 25.20
N THR A 159 -21.55 35.35 24.94
CA THR A 159 -21.83 36.39 25.96
C THR A 159 -23.29 36.41 26.29
N SER A 160 -23.67 37.10 27.40
CA SER A 160 -25.09 37.30 27.79
C SER A 160 -25.83 38.34 26.98
N SER A 161 -25.11 39.12 26.17
CA SER A 161 -25.70 40.22 25.35
C SER A 161 -24.71 40.67 24.29
N GLY A 162 -25.23 41.24 23.19
CA GLY A 162 -24.43 41.80 22.12
C GLY A 162 -24.28 40.84 20.93
N GLU A 163 -23.13 40.79 20.35
CA GLU A 163 -22.80 39.97 19.20
C GLU A 163 -21.37 39.45 19.34
N VAL A 164 -21.16 38.18 19.09
CA VAL A 164 -19.82 37.60 18.97
C VAL A 164 -19.51 37.28 17.50
N THR A 165 -18.26 37.53 17.08
CA THR A 165 -17.82 37.25 15.70
C THR A 165 -16.70 36.24 15.70
N LEU A 166 -16.83 35.24 14.83
CA LEU A 166 -15.81 34.22 14.60
C LEU A 166 -15.34 34.29 13.15
N SER A 167 -14.03 34.31 12.95
CA SER A 167 -13.40 34.20 11.62
C SER A 167 -12.69 32.86 11.52
N ILE A 168 -13.06 32.07 10.52
CA ILE A 168 -12.53 30.74 10.27
C ILE A 168 -11.78 30.80 8.94
N PRO A 169 -10.42 30.82 8.94
CA PRO A 169 -9.63 30.85 7.72
C PRO A 169 -9.82 29.56 6.93
N SER A 170 -9.69 29.65 5.61
CA SER A 170 -9.72 28.47 4.74
C SER A 170 -8.57 27.52 5.06
N ILE A 171 -8.74 26.27 4.66
CA ILE A 171 -7.74 25.23 4.88
C ILE A 171 -6.37 25.57 4.27
N GLU A 172 -6.33 26.35 3.18
CA GLU A 172 -5.09 26.81 2.53
C GLU A 172 -4.28 27.80 3.38
N LEU A 173 -4.95 28.51 4.27
CA LEU A 173 -4.35 29.48 5.17
C LEU A 173 -4.01 28.88 6.54
N SER A 174 -4.19 27.57 6.72
CA SER A 174 -3.83 26.94 7.97
C SER A 174 -2.32 26.66 8.04
N ASP A 175 -1.75 26.71 9.25
CA ASP A 175 -0.33 26.42 9.52
C ASP A 175 0.11 25.01 9.10
N HIS A 176 -0.85 24.16 8.75
CA HIS A 176 -0.62 22.76 8.35
C HIS A 176 -0.68 22.56 6.84
N TYR A 177 -1.01 23.61 6.07
CA TYR A 177 -1.00 23.54 4.62
C TYR A 177 0.41 23.74 4.08
N THR A 178 0.92 22.71 3.43
CA THR A 178 2.15 22.84 2.65
C THR A 178 1.77 22.75 1.18
N PRO A 179 2.00 23.81 0.38
CA PRO A 179 1.84 23.71 -1.07
C PRO A 179 2.69 22.53 -1.56
N GLY A 180 2.07 21.59 -2.25
CA GLY A 180 2.75 20.39 -2.69
C GLY A 180 4.03 20.69 -3.44
N ALA A 181 5.14 20.07 -3.05
CA ALA A 181 6.40 20.14 -3.77
C ALA A 181 6.31 19.60 -5.20
N SER A 182 5.21 18.94 -5.53
CA SER A 182 4.90 18.41 -6.88
C SER A 182 4.48 19.47 -7.90
N GLY A 183 4.40 20.75 -7.54
CA GLY A 183 3.90 21.82 -8.42
C GLY A 183 2.39 21.74 -8.70
N VAL A 184 1.74 20.65 -8.35
CA VAL A 184 0.28 20.52 -8.40
C VAL A 184 -0.23 20.91 -7.02
N ARG A 185 -0.83 22.08 -6.89
CA ARG A 185 -1.56 22.43 -5.67
C ARG A 185 -2.63 21.36 -5.47
N PRO A 186 -2.58 20.58 -4.39
CA PRO A 186 -3.50 19.47 -4.27
C PRO A 186 -4.95 19.95 -4.30
N TYR A 187 -5.29 21.02 -3.59
CA TYR A 187 -6.68 21.45 -3.50
C TYR A 187 -6.76 22.93 -3.12
N GLY A 188 -7.16 23.78 -4.06
CA GLY A 188 -7.62 25.13 -3.72
C GLY A 188 -8.99 25.06 -3.08
N THR A 189 -9.27 25.96 -2.14
CA THR A 189 -10.64 26.20 -1.66
C THR A 189 -11.41 26.97 -2.73
N LEU A 190 -12.53 26.42 -3.18
CA LEU A 190 -13.41 27.03 -4.17
C LEU A 190 -14.42 27.96 -3.52
N SER A 191 -14.96 27.54 -2.37
CA SER A 191 -15.97 28.29 -1.61
C SER A 191 -15.98 27.83 -0.16
N THR A 192 -16.60 28.65 0.68
CA THR A 192 -16.90 28.29 2.06
C THR A 192 -18.37 28.53 2.38
N ARG A 193 -18.90 27.78 3.32
CA ARG A 193 -20.26 27.98 3.82
C ARG A 193 -20.38 27.56 5.29
N LEU A 194 -21.36 28.12 5.96
CA LEU A 194 -21.80 27.62 7.24
C LEU A 194 -22.60 26.33 6.99
N LEU A 195 -22.11 25.19 7.50
CA LEU A 195 -22.84 23.93 7.44
C LEU A 195 -23.92 23.89 8.56
N ALA A 196 -23.49 24.12 9.80
CA ALA A 196 -24.37 24.17 10.98
C ALA A 196 -23.69 24.96 12.09
N ALA A 197 -24.49 25.45 13.03
CA ALA A 197 -24.03 26.10 14.25
C ALA A 197 -24.88 25.62 15.44
N TYR A 198 -24.22 25.19 16.50
CA TYR A 198 -24.88 24.75 17.72
C TYR A 198 -24.38 25.56 18.90
N SER A 199 -25.26 25.83 19.88
CA SER A 199 -24.83 26.32 21.18
C SER A 199 -25.05 25.24 22.24
N ALA A 200 -24.13 25.13 23.18
CA ALA A 200 -24.26 24.18 24.28
C ALA A 200 -23.42 24.59 25.49
N VAL A 201 -23.71 23.98 26.63
CA VAL A 201 -22.87 24.02 27.82
C VAL A 201 -21.83 22.87 27.69
N GLU A 202 -20.58 23.22 27.79
CA GLU A 202 -19.47 22.26 27.78
C GLU A 202 -18.73 22.28 29.12
N GLY A 203 -18.70 21.15 29.81
CA GLY A 203 -17.93 20.94 31.02
C GLY A 203 -16.60 20.25 30.76
N ALA A 204 -15.91 19.85 31.81
CA ALA A 204 -14.62 19.14 31.72
C ALA A 204 -14.73 17.79 31.01
N ASP A 205 -15.86 17.09 31.17
CA ASP A 205 -16.07 15.74 30.62
C ASP A 205 -16.83 15.74 29.28
N GLY A 206 -17.13 16.92 28.73
CA GLY A 206 -17.78 17.07 27.44
C GLY A 206 -19.02 17.95 27.45
N ILE A 207 -19.75 17.93 26.34
CA ILE A 207 -20.96 18.72 26.14
C ILE A 207 -22.15 18.05 26.89
N ASP A 208 -22.95 18.86 27.61
CA ASP A 208 -24.26 18.42 28.09
C ASP A 208 -25.23 18.34 26.91
N PRO A 209 -25.66 17.15 26.47
CA PRO A 209 -26.50 16.98 25.30
C PRO A 209 -27.91 17.62 25.44
N SER A 210 -28.40 17.76 26.68
CA SER A 210 -29.70 18.39 26.95
C SER A 210 -29.69 19.89 26.66
N THR A 211 -28.50 20.49 26.62
CA THR A 211 -28.32 21.93 26.36
C THR A 211 -28.05 22.25 24.88
N ILE A 212 -27.87 21.27 24.01
CA ILE A 212 -27.56 21.50 22.60
C ILE A 212 -28.77 22.14 21.91
N GLN A 213 -28.51 23.29 21.31
CA GLN A 213 -29.50 24.04 20.52
C GLN A 213 -28.91 24.38 19.16
N ASP A 214 -29.69 24.18 18.11
CA ASP A 214 -29.33 24.65 16.77
C ASP A 214 -29.52 26.16 16.71
N ILE A 215 -28.46 26.89 16.45
CA ILE A 215 -28.41 28.34 16.30
C ILE A 215 -28.05 28.79 14.89
N SER A 216 -28.06 27.88 13.93
CA SER A 216 -27.67 28.17 12.54
C SER A 216 -28.45 29.33 11.94
N SER A 217 -29.72 29.40 12.19
CA SER A 217 -30.61 30.50 11.72
C SER A 217 -30.31 31.84 12.38
N ARG A 218 -29.65 31.86 13.54
CA ARG A 218 -29.24 33.11 14.23
C ARG A 218 -27.95 33.64 13.69
N CYS A 219 -27.15 32.79 13.00
CA CYS A 219 -25.85 33.17 12.48
C CYS A 219 -26.01 34.07 11.24
N ARG A 220 -25.35 35.21 11.27
CA ARG A 220 -25.27 36.11 10.14
C ARG A 220 -23.90 35.96 9.47
N ILE A 221 -23.90 35.56 8.22
CA ILE A 221 -22.65 35.40 7.44
C ILE A 221 -22.21 36.80 7.04
N LEU A 222 -20.99 37.17 7.50
CA LEU A 222 -20.35 38.45 7.17
C LEU A 222 -19.45 38.33 5.95
N GLN A 223 -18.85 37.15 5.77
CA GLN A 223 -17.96 36.80 4.66
C GLN A 223 -18.01 35.30 4.47
N ALA A 224 -18.08 34.85 3.21
CA ALA A 224 -17.95 33.47 2.82
C ALA A 224 -17.33 33.44 1.43
N ASP A 225 -16.03 33.25 1.37
CA ASP A 225 -15.26 33.25 0.11
C ASP A 225 -14.16 32.16 0.14
N THR A 226 -13.26 32.17 -0.80
CA THR A 226 -12.16 31.21 -0.88
C THR A 226 -11.15 31.34 0.28
N ASN A 227 -11.15 32.45 1.03
CA ASN A 227 -10.16 32.75 2.06
C ASN A 227 -10.68 32.45 3.47
N CYS A 228 -11.96 32.71 3.73
CA CYS A 228 -12.51 32.49 5.06
C CYS A 228 -14.03 32.42 5.10
N LEU A 229 -14.53 31.83 6.18
CA LEU A 229 -15.90 32.02 6.65
C LEU A 229 -15.86 32.94 7.89
N ARG A 230 -16.61 34.04 7.83
CA ARG A 230 -16.78 34.94 8.97
C ARG A 230 -18.25 35.03 9.37
N VAL A 231 -18.52 34.71 10.61
CA VAL A 231 -19.90 34.57 11.13
C VAL A 231 -20.06 35.49 12.35
N ALA A 232 -21.15 36.22 12.38
CA ALA A 232 -21.59 36.95 13.54
C ALA A 232 -22.80 36.24 14.19
N ILE A 233 -22.77 36.13 15.49
CA ILE A 233 -23.80 35.42 16.29
C ILE A 233 -24.38 36.42 17.29
N PRO A 234 -25.60 36.92 17.07
CA PRO A 234 -26.32 37.68 18.08
C PRO A 234 -26.53 36.81 19.33
N THR A 235 -26.14 37.34 20.48
CA THR A 235 -26.23 36.59 21.75
C THR A 235 -27.45 37.03 22.57
N LEU A 236 -27.97 36.10 23.34
CA LEU A 236 -29.14 36.26 24.20
C LEU A 236 -28.74 36.10 25.67
N PRO A 237 -29.48 36.58 26.64
CA PRO A 237 -29.22 36.34 28.07
C PRO A 237 -29.08 34.86 28.42
N ALA A 238 -29.82 34.01 27.73
CA ALA A 238 -29.77 32.55 27.91
C ALA A 238 -28.47 31.88 27.37
N ASP A 239 -27.66 32.64 26.63
CA ASP A 239 -26.40 32.12 26.11
C ASP A 239 -25.23 32.27 27.11
N ALA A 240 -25.46 32.91 28.25
CA ALA A 240 -24.43 33.03 29.29
C ALA A 240 -23.89 31.66 29.74
N GLY A 241 -22.57 31.50 29.70
CA GLY A 241 -21.91 30.25 30.05
C GLY A 241 -21.95 29.14 28.98
N ARG A 242 -22.51 29.45 27.80
CA ARG A 242 -22.54 28.55 26.65
C ARG A 242 -21.39 28.83 25.67
N LYS A 243 -21.09 27.87 24.87
CA LYS A 243 -20.21 28.01 23.67
C LYS A 243 -21.02 27.82 22.40
N ALA A 244 -20.64 28.51 21.34
CA ALA A 244 -21.05 28.16 20.00
C ALA A 244 -20.02 27.22 19.35
N PHE A 245 -20.54 26.21 18.68
CA PHE A 245 -19.79 25.21 17.90
C PHE A 245 -20.19 25.41 16.44
N ILE A 246 -19.25 25.90 15.64
CA ILE A 246 -19.46 26.28 14.25
C ILE A 246 -18.82 25.25 13.34
N LEU A 247 -19.65 24.59 12.55
CA LEU A 247 -19.21 23.68 11.49
C LEU A 247 -19.12 24.49 10.18
N ALA A 248 -17.89 24.79 9.76
CA ALA A 248 -17.57 25.45 8.52
C ALA A 248 -17.20 24.43 7.46
N ALA A 249 -17.88 24.43 6.32
CA ALA A 249 -17.56 23.56 5.19
C ALA A 249 -16.76 24.35 4.14
N PHE A 250 -15.65 23.76 3.70
CA PHE A 250 -14.77 24.26 2.66
C PHE A 250 -14.85 23.33 1.45
N THR A 251 -15.39 23.84 0.34
CA THR A 251 -15.41 23.11 -0.93
C THR A 251 -14.01 23.13 -1.54
N LEU A 252 -13.45 21.96 -1.80
CA LEU A 252 -12.10 21.80 -2.32
C LEU A 252 -12.12 21.63 -3.85
N PHE A 253 -11.06 22.03 -4.52
CA PHE A 253 -10.87 21.75 -5.95
C PHE A 253 -10.49 20.28 -6.19
N SER A 254 -11.38 19.41 -5.79
CA SER A 254 -11.28 17.94 -5.97
C SER A 254 -12.68 17.35 -6.08
N PRO A 255 -12.92 16.38 -6.96
CA PRO A 255 -14.18 15.65 -7.00
C PRO A 255 -14.49 15.00 -5.65
N ASP A 256 -15.76 14.98 -5.28
CA ASP A 256 -16.23 14.22 -4.11
C ASP A 256 -16.15 12.73 -4.37
N VAL A 257 -15.57 11.99 -3.44
CA VAL A 257 -15.55 10.51 -3.49
C VAL A 257 -16.97 9.93 -3.58
N PHE A 258 -17.94 10.59 -2.97
CA PHE A 258 -19.35 10.18 -2.99
C PHE A 258 -20.13 10.76 -4.20
N ALA A 259 -19.48 11.55 -5.04
CA ALA A 259 -20.14 12.10 -6.23
C ALA A 259 -20.82 11.00 -7.06
N PRO A 260 -22.09 11.20 -7.41
CA PRO A 260 -22.85 10.23 -8.21
C PRO A 260 -22.20 9.94 -9.57
N HIS A 261 -21.55 10.95 -10.17
CA HIS A 261 -20.98 10.84 -11.51
C HIS A 261 -19.48 10.50 -11.53
N LEU A 262 -18.80 10.37 -10.38
CA LEU A 262 -17.35 10.15 -10.32
C LEU A 262 -16.91 8.92 -11.09
N ILE A 263 -17.54 7.77 -10.84
CA ILE A 263 -17.17 6.49 -11.47
C ILE A 263 -17.36 6.54 -13.00
N GLU A 264 -18.45 7.12 -13.46
CA GLU A 264 -18.69 7.25 -14.91
C GLU A 264 -17.73 8.24 -15.56
N PHE A 265 -17.35 9.29 -14.84
CA PHE A 265 -16.38 10.26 -15.31
C PHE A 265 -14.98 9.63 -15.44
N GLU A 266 -14.52 8.89 -14.44
CA GLU A 266 -13.25 8.13 -14.50
C GLU A 266 -13.24 7.12 -15.66
N ARG A 267 -14.35 6.42 -15.84
CA ARG A 267 -14.53 5.51 -16.99
C ARG A 267 -14.44 6.24 -18.33
N ALA A 268 -14.99 7.46 -18.42
CA ALA A 268 -14.91 8.28 -19.62
C ALA A 268 -13.47 8.72 -19.91
N ILE A 269 -12.68 9.07 -18.89
CA ILE A 269 -11.25 9.36 -19.05
C ILE A 269 -10.55 8.14 -19.67
N LEU A 270 -10.70 6.96 -19.08
CA LEU A 270 -10.05 5.75 -19.59
C LEU A 270 -10.47 5.44 -21.03
N LYS A 271 -11.75 5.59 -21.36
CA LYS A 271 -12.27 5.37 -22.72
C LYS A 271 -11.67 6.34 -23.74
N GLN A 272 -11.38 7.57 -23.34
CA GLN A 272 -10.72 8.55 -24.22
C GLN A 272 -9.36 8.05 -24.72
N TYR A 273 -8.67 7.23 -23.90
CA TYR A 273 -7.36 6.67 -24.21
C TYR A 273 -7.39 5.26 -24.82
N ALA A 274 -8.56 4.77 -25.24
CA ALA A 274 -8.69 3.43 -25.81
C ALA A 274 -7.89 3.22 -27.09
N ASP A 275 -7.54 4.28 -27.80
CA ASP A 275 -6.74 4.26 -29.04
C ASP A 275 -5.24 4.41 -28.78
N VAL A 276 -4.82 4.52 -27.50
CA VAL A 276 -3.42 4.65 -27.09
C VAL A 276 -2.89 3.27 -26.68
N PRO A 277 -1.70 2.85 -27.14
CA PRO A 277 -1.15 1.52 -26.81
C PRO A 277 -0.59 1.45 -25.39
N LEU A 278 -1.45 1.63 -24.39
CA LEU A 278 -1.10 1.56 -22.98
C LEU A 278 -1.05 0.11 -22.49
N ALA A 279 -0.10 -0.19 -21.63
CA ALA A 279 -0.04 -1.44 -20.88
C ALA A 279 -1.01 -1.47 -19.69
N GLY A 280 -1.63 -0.34 -19.37
CA GLY A 280 -2.59 -0.17 -18.32
C GLY A 280 -2.75 1.28 -17.89
N ALA A 281 -3.41 1.49 -16.78
CA ALA A 281 -3.54 2.80 -16.17
C ALA A 281 -3.32 2.75 -14.65
N CYS A 282 -2.92 3.88 -14.09
CA CYS A 282 -2.71 4.04 -12.66
C CYS A 282 -3.37 5.31 -12.12
N LYS A 283 -3.49 5.37 -10.80
CA LYS A 283 -3.86 6.54 -10.02
C LYS A 283 -2.74 6.88 -9.06
N ASP A 284 -2.47 8.16 -8.88
CA ASP A 284 -1.48 8.65 -7.96
C ASP A 284 -2.06 9.72 -7.04
N GLU A 285 -2.07 9.43 -5.73
CA GLU A 285 -2.41 10.37 -4.65
C GLU A 285 -3.72 11.14 -4.85
N TRP A 286 -4.69 10.57 -5.51
CA TRP A 286 -5.99 11.22 -5.65
C TRP A 286 -6.76 11.22 -4.31
N GLY A 287 -7.58 12.23 -4.09
CA GLY A 287 -8.31 12.38 -2.83
C GLY A 287 -7.43 12.69 -1.63
N PHE A 288 -6.17 13.02 -1.85
CA PHE A 288 -5.25 13.44 -0.79
C PHE A 288 -5.77 14.70 -0.10
N PRO A 289 -5.95 14.71 1.22
CA PRO A 289 -6.42 15.90 1.91
C PRO A 289 -5.40 17.03 1.75
N GLY A 290 -5.89 18.25 1.60
CA GLY A 290 -5.03 19.43 1.48
C GLY A 290 -4.19 19.74 2.73
N ARG A 291 -4.17 18.84 3.72
CA ARG A 291 -3.39 18.96 4.96
C ARG A 291 -2.49 17.76 5.16
N PHE A 292 -1.21 18.03 5.38
CA PHE A 292 -0.25 17.03 5.85
C PHE A 292 -0.27 16.85 7.38
N ALA A 293 -0.96 17.70 8.11
CA ALA A 293 -1.16 17.62 9.55
C ALA A 293 -2.67 17.66 9.85
N PRO A 294 -3.40 16.58 9.55
CA PRO A 294 -4.84 16.52 9.76
C PRO A 294 -5.18 16.61 11.25
N ARG A 295 -6.40 17.08 11.52
CA ARG A 295 -6.92 17.25 12.87
C ARG A 295 -8.17 16.40 13.03
N LEU A 296 -8.41 15.85 14.22
CA LEU A 296 -9.61 15.07 14.52
C LEU A 296 -10.91 15.91 14.48
N ASP A 297 -10.79 17.23 14.43
CA ASP A 297 -11.90 18.17 14.27
C ASP A 297 -12.19 18.58 12.82
N ASP A 298 -11.50 17.97 11.84
CA ASP A 298 -11.69 18.18 10.41
C ASP A 298 -12.17 16.89 9.76
N LEU A 299 -13.41 16.84 9.30
CA LEU A 299 -14.01 15.65 8.72
C LEU A 299 -14.57 15.94 7.32
N TYR A 300 -14.63 14.92 6.48
CA TYR A 300 -15.29 15.04 5.18
C TYR A 300 -16.82 15.09 5.34
N PHE A 301 -17.43 15.92 4.53
CA PHE A 301 -18.89 16.03 4.43
C PHE A 301 -19.27 16.44 3.00
N THR A 302 -20.29 15.82 2.47
CA THR A 302 -21.03 16.31 1.29
C THR A 302 -22.50 15.93 1.41
N PRO A 303 -23.40 16.56 0.64
CA PRO A 303 -24.79 16.13 0.62
C PRO A 303 -24.96 14.65 0.24
N ALA A 304 -24.13 14.14 -0.68
CA ALA A 304 -24.15 12.72 -1.07
C ALA A 304 -23.72 11.80 0.09
N MET A 305 -22.69 12.18 0.85
CA MET A 305 -22.30 11.47 2.08
C MET A 305 -23.42 11.49 3.13
N ALA A 306 -24.08 12.62 3.30
CA ALA A 306 -25.18 12.74 4.28
C ALA A 306 -26.35 11.82 3.93
N LEU A 307 -26.70 11.69 2.65
CA LEU A 307 -27.72 10.75 2.19
C LEU A 307 -27.33 9.29 2.47
N GLU A 308 -26.10 8.90 2.15
CA GLU A 308 -25.59 7.55 2.40
C GLU A 308 -25.53 7.25 3.91
N TYR A 309 -25.12 8.24 4.72
CA TYR A 309 -25.08 8.11 6.17
C TYR A 309 -26.49 7.90 6.77
N ALA A 310 -27.46 8.71 6.35
CA ALA A 310 -28.85 8.58 6.79
C ALA A 310 -29.48 7.24 6.38
N HIS A 311 -29.08 6.69 5.22
CA HIS A 311 -29.49 5.35 4.82
C HIS A 311 -28.94 4.27 5.76
N ARG A 312 -27.69 4.39 6.21
CA ARG A 312 -27.04 3.44 7.12
C ARG A 312 -27.49 3.60 8.58
N ARG A 313 -27.86 4.81 8.96
CA ARG A 313 -28.33 5.16 10.30
C ARG A 313 -29.67 5.90 10.22
N PRO A 314 -30.78 5.21 10.02
CA PRO A 314 -32.10 5.83 9.91
C PRO A 314 -32.42 6.70 11.13
N GLY A 315 -32.88 7.93 10.90
CA GLY A 315 -33.19 8.91 11.94
C GLY A 315 -31.97 9.73 12.43
N HIS A 316 -30.78 9.52 11.86
CA HIS A 316 -29.61 10.33 12.14
C HIS A 316 -29.29 11.30 10.99
N ASP A 317 -28.80 12.46 11.36
CA ASP A 317 -28.31 13.50 10.45
C ASP A 317 -26.78 13.61 10.56
N LEU A 318 -26.07 13.56 9.42
CA LEU A 318 -24.60 13.56 9.42
C LEU A 318 -24.05 14.88 10.00
N ALA A 319 -24.61 16.04 9.65
CA ALA A 319 -24.09 17.32 10.14
C ALA A 319 -24.16 17.42 11.67
N ARG A 320 -25.27 16.93 12.25
CA ARG A 320 -25.43 16.85 13.71
C ARG A 320 -24.49 15.82 14.33
N ASP A 321 -24.35 14.66 13.71
CA ASP A 321 -23.50 13.59 14.21
C ASP A 321 -22.01 13.93 14.06
N LEU A 322 -21.59 14.85 13.15
CA LEU A 322 -20.23 15.38 13.12
C LEU A 322 -19.84 16.05 14.44
N LEU A 323 -20.76 16.86 15.03
CA LEU A 323 -20.50 17.43 16.36
C LEU A 323 -20.29 16.34 17.41
N LEU A 324 -21.15 15.30 17.41
CA LEU A 324 -21.00 14.15 18.32
C LEU A 324 -19.70 13.39 18.11
N MET A 325 -19.29 13.17 16.86
CA MET A 325 -18.05 12.47 16.54
C MET A 325 -16.81 13.22 17.00
N ILE A 326 -16.79 14.55 16.81
CA ILE A 326 -15.67 15.41 17.19
C ILE A 326 -15.63 15.66 18.69
N LYS A 327 -16.78 16.00 19.29
CA LYS A 327 -16.89 16.39 20.71
C LYS A 327 -17.58 15.32 21.54
N PRO A 328 -16.96 14.86 22.64
CA PRO A 328 -17.65 14.03 23.61
C PRO A 328 -18.92 14.71 24.14
N GLN A 329 -19.99 13.93 24.29
CA GLN A 329 -21.25 14.38 24.88
C GLN A 329 -21.58 13.45 26.05
N LEU A 330 -21.97 14.03 27.20
CA LEU A 330 -22.19 13.28 28.44
C LEU A 330 -23.26 12.19 28.26
N GLY A 331 -22.90 10.95 28.62
CA GLY A 331 -23.81 9.80 28.53
C GLY A 331 -24.09 9.31 27.10
N ARG A 332 -23.42 9.85 26.06
CA ARG A 332 -23.62 9.47 24.67
C ARG A 332 -22.41 8.79 24.02
N GLU A 333 -21.53 8.22 24.84
CA GLU A 333 -20.35 7.50 24.35
C GLU A 333 -20.71 6.33 23.41
N PRO A 334 -21.81 5.55 23.67
CA PRO A 334 -22.25 4.50 22.76
C PRO A 334 -22.63 5.02 21.38
N GLU A 335 -23.45 6.08 21.34
CA GLU A 335 -23.90 6.69 20.09
C GLU A 335 -22.74 7.34 19.33
N ARG A 336 -21.76 7.94 20.05
CA ARG A 336 -20.55 8.50 19.45
C ARG A 336 -19.74 7.42 18.78
N ALA A 337 -19.50 6.29 19.46
CA ALA A 337 -18.78 5.17 18.91
C ALA A 337 -19.46 4.60 17.64
N ALA A 338 -20.78 4.42 17.71
CA ALA A 338 -21.57 3.97 16.56
C ALA A 338 -21.53 4.96 15.40
N ALA A 339 -21.63 6.27 15.67
CA ALA A 339 -21.53 7.30 14.64
C ALA A 339 -20.21 7.23 13.88
N ILE A 340 -19.09 7.12 14.61
CA ILE A 340 -17.75 6.99 14.05
C ILE A 340 -17.62 5.69 13.24
N ASN A 341 -18.08 4.56 13.78
CA ASN A 341 -18.03 3.28 13.09
C ASN A 341 -18.75 3.32 11.74
N HIS A 342 -19.95 3.85 11.70
CA HIS A 342 -20.73 3.96 10.46
C HIS A 342 -20.11 4.95 9.48
N TYR A 343 -19.60 6.09 9.97
CA TYR A 343 -18.89 7.07 9.16
C TYR A 343 -17.64 6.47 8.50
N MET A 344 -16.81 5.80 9.27
CA MET A 344 -15.58 5.21 8.77
C MET A 344 -15.84 4.02 7.83
N GLU A 345 -16.78 3.14 8.16
CA GLU A 345 -17.15 2.02 7.29
C GLU A 345 -17.73 2.50 5.96
N MET A 346 -18.58 3.53 5.98
CA MET A 346 -19.16 4.13 4.78
C MET A 346 -18.08 4.66 3.85
N ASN A 347 -17.15 5.43 4.40
CA ASN A 347 -16.04 6.02 3.65
C ASN A 347 -15.14 4.93 3.06
N TRP A 348 -14.75 3.94 3.86
CA TRP A 348 -13.92 2.83 3.44
C TRP A 348 -14.56 2.02 2.30
N GLN A 349 -15.84 1.68 2.44
CA GLN A 349 -16.57 0.92 1.42
C GLN A 349 -16.75 1.72 0.12
N ARG A 350 -17.00 3.03 0.22
CA ARG A 350 -17.13 3.88 -0.96
C ARG A 350 -15.81 4.01 -1.72
N ASN A 351 -14.71 4.23 -1.01
CA ASN A 351 -13.39 4.25 -1.63
C ASN A 351 -13.09 2.93 -2.36
N ALA A 352 -13.33 1.80 -1.70
CA ALA A 352 -13.17 0.49 -2.32
C ALA A 352 -14.04 0.33 -3.58
N ALA A 353 -15.26 0.85 -3.59
CA ALA A 353 -16.15 0.80 -4.75
C ALA A 353 -15.60 1.61 -5.93
N VAL A 354 -15.06 2.81 -5.67
CA VAL A 354 -14.43 3.66 -6.68
C VAL A 354 -13.20 2.99 -7.27
N GLU A 355 -12.31 2.45 -6.41
CA GLU A 355 -11.10 1.75 -6.87
C GLU A 355 -11.43 0.47 -7.66
N ASN A 356 -12.43 -0.29 -7.22
CA ASN A 356 -12.88 -1.48 -7.96
C ASN A 356 -13.49 -1.14 -9.32
N ALA A 357 -14.21 -0.02 -9.42
CA ALA A 357 -14.77 0.45 -10.68
C ALA A 357 -13.66 0.91 -11.65
N PHE A 358 -12.62 1.55 -11.13
CA PHE A 358 -11.44 1.93 -11.93
C PHE A 358 -10.72 0.68 -12.46
N TYR A 359 -10.49 -0.32 -11.59
CA TYR A 359 -9.93 -1.62 -11.98
C TYR A 359 -10.72 -2.26 -13.12
N ASP A 360 -12.04 -2.41 -12.96
CA ASP A 360 -12.90 -3.02 -13.98
C ASP A 360 -12.88 -2.23 -15.29
N SER A 361 -12.84 -0.91 -15.21
CA SER A 361 -12.80 -0.04 -16.37
C SER A 361 -11.48 -0.18 -17.16
N ILE A 362 -10.35 -0.33 -16.46
CA ILE A 362 -9.06 -0.61 -17.10
C ILE A 362 -9.13 -1.94 -17.88
N LYS A 363 -9.64 -2.99 -17.23
CA LYS A 363 -9.78 -4.30 -17.89
C LYS A 363 -10.72 -4.26 -19.10
N GLN A 364 -11.77 -3.46 -19.02
CA GLN A 364 -12.73 -3.30 -20.12
C GLN A 364 -12.14 -2.50 -21.28
N VAL A 365 -11.39 -1.43 -21.01
CA VAL A 365 -10.88 -0.51 -22.05
C VAL A 365 -9.61 -1.04 -22.68
N PHE A 366 -8.62 -1.45 -21.89
CA PHE A 366 -7.30 -1.84 -22.37
C PHE A 366 -7.11 -3.36 -22.46
N GLY A 367 -8.15 -4.13 -22.07
CA GLY A 367 -8.14 -5.59 -22.14
C GLY A 367 -7.93 -6.28 -20.78
N PRO A 368 -8.27 -7.57 -20.67
CA PRO A 368 -8.34 -8.29 -19.39
C PRO A 368 -7.00 -8.41 -18.68
N ARG A 369 -5.89 -8.25 -19.41
CA ARG A 369 -4.54 -8.30 -18.87
C ARG A 369 -3.89 -6.93 -18.69
N ALA A 370 -4.62 -5.82 -18.90
CA ALA A 370 -4.10 -4.49 -18.67
C ALA A 370 -3.82 -4.26 -17.18
N MET A 371 -2.71 -3.62 -16.86
CA MET A 371 -2.34 -3.36 -15.49
C MET A 371 -3.23 -2.27 -14.88
N ALA A 372 -3.81 -2.56 -13.73
CA ALA A 372 -4.48 -1.59 -12.88
C ALA A 372 -3.63 -1.35 -11.64
N ALA A 373 -3.05 -0.15 -11.55
CA ALA A 373 -2.22 0.25 -10.42
C ALA A 373 -2.87 1.43 -9.70
N THR A 374 -2.94 1.39 -8.37
CA THR A 374 -3.50 2.49 -7.60
C THR A 374 -2.66 2.80 -6.38
N HIS A 375 -2.46 4.09 -6.12
CA HIS A 375 -1.95 4.60 -4.87
C HIS A 375 -3.13 5.15 -4.05
N PRO A 376 -3.74 4.36 -3.14
CA PRO A 376 -4.92 4.78 -2.43
C PRO A 376 -4.55 5.79 -1.35
N THR A 377 -4.65 7.05 -1.68
CA THR A 377 -4.34 8.14 -0.77
C THR A 377 -5.57 8.86 -0.25
N TRP A 378 -6.74 8.45 -0.68
CA TRP A 378 -7.96 8.96 -0.11
C TRP A 378 -8.19 8.33 1.28
N PHE A 379 -8.30 9.17 2.29
CA PHE A 379 -8.49 8.75 3.67
C PHE A 379 -9.93 9.00 4.10
N PRO A 380 -10.58 8.03 4.74
CA PRO A 380 -11.89 8.24 5.37
C PRO A 380 -11.83 9.29 6.47
N HIS A 381 -10.68 9.41 7.11
CA HIS A 381 -10.39 10.35 8.17
C HIS A 381 -9.06 11.07 7.90
N PRO A 382 -9.00 12.41 8.02
CA PRO A 382 -7.78 13.17 7.67
C PRO A 382 -6.54 12.86 8.50
N GLU A 383 -6.70 12.24 9.69
CA GLU A 383 -5.57 12.01 10.60
C GLU A 383 -4.90 10.65 10.47
N THR A 384 -5.26 9.85 9.53
CA THR A 384 -4.62 8.55 9.35
C THR A 384 -3.26 8.73 8.65
N ARG A 385 -2.17 8.75 9.42
CA ARG A 385 -0.79 8.88 8.90
C ARG A 385 -0.04 7.56 8.81
N GLU A 386 -0.51 6.56 9.55
CA GLU A 386 0.11 5.25 9.52
C GLU A 386 0.01 4.64 8.13
N GLU A 387 1.11 4.17 7.59
CA GLU A 387 1.12 3.57 6.27
C GLU A 387 0.24 2.31 6.18
N VAL A 388 0.01 1.65 7.30
CA VAL A 388 -0.97 0.58 7.40
C VAL A 388 -2.38 1.07 7.07
N PHE A 389 -2.77 2.27 7.51
CA PHE A 389 -4.06 2.87 7.16
C PHE A 389 -4.06 3.40 5.74
N LYS A 390 -3.03 4.16 5.40
CA LYS A 390 -2.89 4.80 4.11
C LYS A 390 -2.88 3.79 2.97
N ASN A 391 -1.99 2.83 3.03
CA ASN A 391 -1.79 1.86 1.97
C ASN A 391 -2.40 0.49 2.29
N GLY A 392 -2.48 0.13 3.57
CA GLY A 392 -2.89 -1.19 4.02
C GLY A 392 -4.40 -1.39 4.03
N LEU A 393 -5.17 -0.58 4.76
CA LEU A 393 -6.60 -0.85 4.95
C LEU A 393 -7.41 -0.80 3.65
N HIS A 394 -7.09 0.12 2.76
CA HIS A 394 -7.74 0.19 1.44
C HIS A 394 -7.38 -1.01 0.56
N TRP A 395 -6.19 -1.58 0.74
CA TRP A 395 -5.72 -2.67 -0.08
C TRP A 395 -6.49 -3.96 0.13
N TRP A 396 -7.02 -4.19 1.30
CA TRP A 396 -7.89 -5.35 1.52
C TRP A 396 -9.26 -5.23 0.86
N ALA A 397 -9.73 -4.02 0.60
CA ALA A 397 -11.04 -3.81 -0.03
C ALA A 397 -10.97 -3.66 -1.54
N ALA A 398 -9.95 -2.97 -2.07
CA ALA A 398 -9.81 -2.69 -3.49
C ALA A 398 -9.18 -3.86 -4.26
N ARG A 399 -9.70 -4.14 -5.45
CA ARG A 399 -9.09 -5.12 -6.37
C ARG A 399 -7.88 -4.51 -7.07
N ARG A 400 -6.86 -5.32 -7.24
CA ARG A 400 -5.60 -4.99 -7.91
C ARG A 400 -5.05 -6.21 -8.61
N ASP A 401 -4.21 -5.98 -9.61
CA ASP A 401 -3.57 -7.08 -10.32
C ASP A 401 -2.47 -7.72 -9.47
N LEU A 402 -1.79 -6.94 -8.69
CA LEU A 402 -0.86 -7.40 -7.67
C LEU A 402 -1.05 -6.66 -6.35
N ALA A 403 -0.68 -7.34 -5.29
CA ALA A 403 -0.41 -6.69 -4.04
C ALA A 403 0.80 -5.78 -4.21
N GLN A 404 0.57 -4.48 -4.17
CA GLN A 404 1.58 -3.45 -4.31
C GLN A 404 2.07 -2.99 -2.96
N THR A 405 3.32 -2.57 -2.92
CA THR A 405 3.89 -1.99 -1.73
C THR A 405 4.75 -0.80 -2.08
N ASP A 406 4.81 0.13 -1.18
CA ASP A 406 5.94 1.02 -1.07
C ASP A 406 6.87 0.57 0.07
N GLU A 407 7.95 1.31 0.27
CA GLU A 407 8.98 0.96 1.24
C GLU A 407 8.49 0.97 2.69
N VAL A 408 7.41 1.69 2.99
CA VAL A 408 6.87 1.84 4.34
C VAL A 408 5.77 0.84 4.66
N THR A 409 5.24 0.12 3.66
CA THR A 409 4.23 -0.91 3.90
C THR A 409 4.87 -2.11 4.60
N PRO A 410 4.43 -2.48 5.81
CA PRO A 410 5.03 -3.56 6.58
C PRO A 410 5.03 -4.91 5.85
N PHE A 411 6.07 -5.71 6.03
CA PHE A 411 6.13 -7.05 5.43
C PHE A 411 4.95 -7.93 5.83
N SER A 412 4.47 -7.83 7.07
CA SER A 412 3.28 -8.56 7.54
C SER A 412 2.00 -8.19 6.78
N VAL A 413 1.89 -6.96 6.29
CA VAL A 413 0.82 -6.53 5.39
C VAL A 413 1.04 -7.10 3.99
N ARG A 414 2.26 -6.99 3.47
CA ARG A 414 2.63 -7.45 2.12
C ARG A 414 2.36 -8.93 1.95
N THR A 415 2.80 -9.75 2.90
CA THR A 415 2.62 -11.22 2.84
C THR A 415 1.14 -11.61 2.95
N ALA A 416 0.35 -10.90 3.75
CA ALA A 416 -1.08 -11.10 3.83
C ALA A 416 -1.78 -10.78 2.49
N LEU A 417 -1.45 -9.62 1.89
CA LEU A 417 -2.05 -9.21 0.62
C LEU A 417 -1.67 -10.14 -0.54
N ALA A 418 -0.43 -10.64 -0.57
CA ALA A 418 -0.01 -11.64 -1.55
C ALA A 418 -0.88 -12.91 -1.51
N LYS A 419 -1.27 -13.34 -0.32
CA LYS A 419 -2.15 -14.49 -0.12
C LYS A 419 -3.58 -14.20 -0.54
N LYS A 420 -4.10 -13.01 -0.20
CA LYS A 420 -5.45 -12.59 -0.60
C LYS A 420 -5.59 -12.50 -2.11
N SER A 421 -4.66 -11.87 -2.75
CA SER A 421 -4.70 -11.61 -4.19
C SER A 421 -4.28 -12.82 -5.02
N HIS A 422 -3.92 -13.94 -4.37
CA HIS A 422 -3.34 -15.11 -5.02
C HIS A 422 -2.13 -14.77 -5.89
N SER A 423 -1.46 -13.67 -5.55
CA SER A 423 -0.28 -13.21 -6.24
C SER A 423 0.97 -13.57 -5.44
N PRO A 424 1.78 -14.47 -5.95
CA PRO A 424 3.04 -14.83 -5.31
C PRO A 424 4.10 -13.75 -5.52
N ILE A 425 3.89 -12.90 -6.50
CA ILE A 425 4.86 -11.90 -6.93
C ILE A 425 4.55 -10.57 -6.27
N TRP A 426 5.56 -10.07 -5.64
CA TRP A 426 5.51 -8.91 -4.82
C TRP A 426 6.53 -7.90 -5.31
N MET A 427 6.12 -6.64 -5.45
CA MET A 427 7.01 -5.60 -5.89
C MET A 427 7.73 -4.98 -4.70
N ASN A 428 9.01 -4.72 -4.88
CA ASN A 428 9.81 -3.94 -3.96
C ASN A 428 9.93 -2.52 -4.50
N MET A 429 9.63 -1.57 -3.64
CA MET A 429 9.86 -0.18 -3.92
C MET A 429 10.49 0.48 -2.71
N PHE A 430 11.51 1.26 -2.92
CA PHE A 430 12.16 2.02 -1.87
C PHE A 430 12.76 3.31 -2.39
N TYR A 431 12.68 4.32 -1.53
CA TYR A 431 13.22 5.64 -1.76
C TYR A 431 14.39 5.87 -0.81
N ASP A 432 15.55 5.34 -1.11
CA ASP A 432 16.73 5.63 -0.30
C ASP A 432 17.69 6.53 -1.07
N GLY A 433 18.20 7.56 -0.42
CA GLY A 433 19.22 8.45 -0.98
C GLY A 433 20.63 7.88 -0.96
N ASN A 434 20.82 6.66 -0.43
CA ASN A 434 22.11 6.00 -0.32
C ASN A 434 22.12 4.68 -1.09
N LEU A 435 23.00 4.56 -2.09
CA LEU A 435 23.09 3.38 -2.95
C LEU A 435 23.40 2.10 -2.16
N ALA A 436 24.22 2.16 -1.12
CA ALA A 436 24.56 0.98 -0.32
C ALA A 436 23.35 0.46 0.47
N THR A 437 22.57 1.37 1.09
CA THR A 437 21.32 0.99 1.76
C THR A 437 20.31 0.44 0.76
N TYR A 438 20.14 1.12 -0.36
CA TYR A 438 19.29 0.67 -1.46
C TYR A 438 19.66 -0.75 -1.93
N SER A 439 20.95 -1.00 -2.17
CA SER A 439 21.45 -2.31 -2.58
C SER A 439 21.21 -3.39 -1.53
N GLY A 440 21.42 -3.05 -0.25
CA GLY A 440 21.17 -3.97 0.86
C GLY A 440 19.71 -4.38 0.95
N GLU A 441 18.81 -3.45 0.76
CA GLU A 441 17.37 -3.70 0.78
C GLU A 441 16.90 -4.52 -0.45
N LEU A 442 17.43 -4.23 -1.62
CA LEU A 442 17.11 -4.90 -2.87
C LEU A 442 17.10 -6.43 -2.74
N TRP A 443 18.16 -6.99 -2.15
CA TRP A 443 18.29 -8.42 -1.95
C TRP A 443 17.41 -8.95 -0.82
N ARG A 444 17.36 -8.21 0.31
CA ARG A 444 16.61 -8.61 1.50
C ARG A 444 15.10 -8.62 1.29
N HIS A 445 14.58 -7.75 0.43
CA HIS A 445 13.18 -7.74 0.08
C HIS A 445 12.69 -9.06 -0.54
N ALA A 446 13.58 -9.83 -1.17
CA ALA A 446 13.24 -11.18 -1.63
C ALA A 446 12.86 -12.12 -0.48
N LEU A 447 13.42 -11.93 0.74
CA LEU A 447 13.04 -12.65 1.95
C LEU A 447 11.71 -12.16 2.54
N GLY A 448 11.26 -10.97 2.17
CA GLY A 448 9.93 -10.42 2.47
C GLY A 448 8.88 -10.74 1.40
N GLY A 449 9.23 -11.52 0.37
CA GLY A 449 8.34 -11.93 -0.72
C GLY A 449 8.54 -11.20 -2.04
N GLY A 450 9.48 -10.25 -2.12
CA GLY A 450 9.76 -9.48 -3.34
C GLY A 450 10.24 -10.36 -4.50
N ARG A 451 9.70 -10.11 -5.69
CA ARG A 451 9.99 -10.86 -6.92
C ARG A 451 10.26 -9.97 -8.11
N ILE A 452 9.85 -8.72 -8.04
CA ILE A 452 10.04 -7.70 -9.05
C ILE A 452 10.47 -6.43 -8.33
N ASN A 453 11.52 -5.78 -8.82
CA ASN A 453 11.96 -4.51 -8.28
C ASN A 453 11.26 -3.36 -9.01
N PHE A 454 10.85 -2.39 -8.23
CA PHE A 454 10.30 -1.15 -8.70
C PHE A 454 11.29 -0.02 -8.36
N HIS A 455 11.74 0.69 -9.38
CA HIS A 455 12.73 1.74 -9.23
C HIS A 455 12.08 3.12 -9.38
N PRO A 456 12.00 3.93 -8.31
CA PRO A 456 11.53 5.30 -8.41
C PRO A 456 12.63 6.17 -9.03
N VAL A 457 12.51 6.48 -10.31
CA VAL A 457 13.53 7.21 -11.06
C VAL A 457 13.02 8.58 -11.45
N TYR A 458 13.72 9.61 -11.00
CA TYR A 458 13.47 10.98 -11.46
C TYR A 458 14.26 11.29 -12.71
N PRO A 459 13.78 12.23 -13.56
CA PRO A 459 14.56 12.72 -14.68
C PRO A 459 15.92 13.26 -14.22
N PRO A 460 17.00 13.06 -15.00
CA PRO A 460 18.31 13.58 -14.65
C PRO A 460 18.28 15.10 -14.40
N GLY A 461 18.90 15.53 -13.29
CA GLY A 461 18.96 16.94 -12.90
C GLY A 461 17.73 17.45 -12.13
N ALA A 462 16.84 16.56 -11.71
CA ALA A 462 15.69 16.92 -10.87
C ALA A 462 16.08 17.24 -9.41
N ASN A 463 17.36 17.12 -9.04
CA ASN A 463 17.84 17.24 -7.66
C ASN A 463 17.07 16.34 -6.67
N SER A 464 16.68 15.16 -7.12
CA SER A 464 15.94 14.20 -6.33
C SER A 464 16.89 13.35 -5.49
N PRO A 465 16.46 12.87 -4.32
CA PRO A 465 17.20 11.88 -3.54
C PRO A 465 17.55 10.60 -4.31
N THR A 466 16.83 10.33 -5.43
CA THR A 466 17.03 9.14 -6.26
C THR A 466 17.81 9.38 -7.56
N ASP A 467 18.44 10.54 -7.74
CA ASP A 467 19.26 10.83 -8.94
C ASP A 467 20.37 9.79 -9.16
N TYR A 468 20.90 9.21 -8.08
CA TYR A 468 21.88 8.13 -8.14
C TYR A 468 21.36 6.87 -8.84
N LEU A 469 20.05 6.59 -8.79
CA LEU A 469 19.46 5.44 -9.47
C LEU A 469 19.62 5.56 -11.00
N THR A 470 19.46 6.76 -11.53
CA THR A 470 19.66 7.03 -12.97
C THR A 470 21.09 6.68 -13.37
N THR A 471 22.09 7.07 -12.56
CA THR A 471 23.49 6.72 -12.78
C THR A 471 23.69 5.20 -12.69
N SER A 472 23.07 4.53 -11.69
CA SER A 472 23.20 3.08 -11.52
C SER A 472 22.53 2.30 -12.65
N LEU A 473 21.42 2.79 -13.18
CA LEU A 473 20.77 2.21 -14.37
C LEU A 473 21.69 2.32 -15.59
N LEU A 474 22.34 3.47 -15.77
CA LEU A 474 23.30 3.68 -16.85
C LEU A 474 24.49 2.73 -16.79
N HIS A 475 24.92 2.34 -15.59
CA HIS A 475 26.01 1.36 -15.40
C HIS A 475 25.56 -0.10 -15.46
N GLY A 476 24.25 -0.38 -15.58
CA GLY A 476 23.68 -1.72 -15.69
C GLY A 476 23.73 -2.57 -14.41
N ASN A 477 24.18 -2.02 -13.30
CA ASN A 477 24.32 -2.76 -12.03
C ASN A 477 22.97 -3.22 -11.47
N LEU A 478 21.95 -2.36 -11.43
CA LEU A 478 20.62 -2.72 -10.98
C LEU A 478 20.00 -3.83 -11.83
N MET A 479 20.29 -3.84 -13.13
CA MET A 479 19.79 -4.87 -14.02
C MET A 479 20.26 -6.26 -13.61
N THR A 480 21.52 -6.41 -13.20
CA THR A 480 22.05 -7.71 -12.76
C THR A 480 21.29 -8.21 -11.53
N ALA A 481 21.03 -7.34 -10.56
CA ALA A 481 20.25 -7.68 -9.37
C ALA A 481 18.82 -8.09 -9.73
N ASP A 482 18.14 -7.28 -10.54
CA ASP A 482 16.79 -7.55 -11.00
C ASP A 482 16.70 -8.89 -11.73
N CYS A 483 17.65 -9.14 -12.62
CA CYS A 483 17.72 -10.39 -13.36
C CYS A 483 17.96 -11.61 -12.47
N ARG A 484 18.81 -11.50 -11.43
CA ARG A 484 19.02 -12.59 -10.47
C ARG A 484 17.80 -12.87 -9.61
N ILE A 485 17.14 -11.84 -9.12
CA ILE A 485 15.89 -11.99 -8.34
C ILE A 485 14.79 -12.62 -9.20
N ARG A 486 14.69 -12.27 -10.47
CA ARG A 486 13.75 -12.88 -11.42
C ARG A 486 13.90 -14.40 -11.50
N LEU A 487 15.11 -14.96 -11.34
CA LEU A 487 15.32 -16.40 -11.40
C LEU A 487 14.43 -17.17 -10.41
N LEU A 488 14.07 -16.58 -9.28
CA LEU A 488 13.15 -17.17 -8.31
C LEU A 488 11.78 -17.51 -8.92
N ASN A 489 11.32 -16.71 -9.89
CA ASN A 489 10.01 -16.89 -10.50
C ASN A 489 9.91 -18.12 -11.40
N PHE A 490 11.08 -18.68 -11.81
CA PHE A 490 11.13 -19.94 -12.57
C PHE A 490 10.85 -21.15 -11.70
N ILE A 491 11.18 -21.08 -10.41
CA ILE A 491 11.14 -22.24 -9.53
C ILE A 491 9.96 -22.22 -8.57
N SER A 492 9.47 -21.04 -8.20
CA SER A 492 8.33 -20.94 -7.29
C SER A 492 7.58 -19.62 -7.47
N THR A 493 6.26 -19.72 -7.45
CA THR A 493 5.34 -18.60 -7.34
C THR A 493 4.54 -18.64 -6.03
N ALA A 494 4.90 -19.50 -5.09
CA ALA A 494 4.25 -19.62 -3.80
C ALA A 494 4.57 -18.39 -2.91
N PRO A 495 3.59 -17.91 -2.11
CA PRO A 495 3.85 -16.88 -1.11
C PRO A 495 4.65 -17.42 0.07
N ILE A 496 5.18 -16.50 0.88
CA ILE A 496 5.93 -16.83 2.10
C ILE A 496 5.03 -17.57 3.10
N ASP A 497 5.58 -18.59 3.74
CA ASP A 497 4.95 -19.30 4.86
C ASP A 497 5.01 -18.45 6.13
N CYS A 498 3.85 -17.96 6.56
CA CYS A 498 3.67 -17.20 7.79
C CYS A 498 2.80 -18.01 8.75
N PRO A 499 3.37 -18.67 9.76
CA PRO A 499 2.59 -19.54 10.66
C PRO A 499 1.61 -18.79 11.56
N VAL A 500 1.68 -17.46 11.64
CA VAL A 500 0.89 -16.62 12.54
C VAL A 500 0.01 -15.65 11.79
N ALA A 501 -1.25 -15.53 12.20
CA ALA A 501 -2.14 -14.42 11.80
C ALA A 501 -2.32 -13.45 12.97
N ILE A 502 -2.00 -12.18 12.77
CA ILE A 502 -2.43 -11.08 13.64
C ILE A 502 -3.70 -10.49 13.02
N ILE A 503 -4.83 -10.73 13.65
CA ILE A 503 -6.14 -10.27 13.18
C ILE A 503 -6.53 -9.08 14.03
N PHE A 504 -6.46 -7.87 13.48
CA PHE A 504 -6.81 -6.67 14.23
C PHE A 504 -8.27 -6.28 14.05
N GLY A 505 -8.85 -5.73 15.13
CA GLY A 505 -10.20 -5.19 15.12
C GLY A 505 -10.30 -3.98 14.20
N HIS A 506 -10.87 -4.17 13.01
CA HIS A 506 -10.95 -3.13 12.01
C HIS A 506 -11.72 -1.89 12.50
N PRO A 507 -12.91 -2.02 13.12
CA PRO A 507 -13.61 -0.86 13.69
C PRO A 507 -12.81 -0.17 14.80
N ALA A 508 -12.15 -0.93 15.68
CA ALA A 508 -11.35 -0.36 16.76
C ALA A 508 -10.18 0.48 16.24
N ALA A 509 -9.50 -0.01 15.22
CA ALA A 509 -8.39 0.68 14.58
C ALA A 509 -8.80 2.01 13.91
N LEU A 510 -10.06 2.15 13.54
CA LEU A 510 -10.61 3.33 12.87
C LEU A 510 -11.40 4.26 13.80
N ASN A 511 -11.70 3.86 15.03
CA ASN A 511 -12.56 4.60 15.94
C ASN A 511 -11.76 5.46 16.91
N TRP A 512 -11.75 6.78 16.69
CA TRP A 512 -11.00 7.72 17.54
C TRP A 512 -11.65 8.00 18.91
N ALA A 513 -12.85 7.50 19.18
CA ALA A 513 -13.43 7.54 20.50
C ALA A 513 -13.03 6.36 21.39
N GLY A 514 -12.34 5.37 20.83
CA GLY A 514 -11.94 4.16 21.52
C GLY A 514 -10.42 4.07 21.80
N PRO A 515 -10.01 3.09 22.59
CA PRO A 515 -8.60 2.93 22.98
C PRO A 515 -7.72 2.32 21.87
N GLY A 516 -8.32 1.80 20.78
CA GLY A 516 -7.62 1.05 19.74
C GLY A 516 -7.30 1.85 18.46
N LEU A 517 -7.49 3.19 18.47
CA LEU A 517 -7.21 4.01 17.29
C LEU A 517 -5.77 3.79 16.82
N ALA A 518 -5.62 3.49 15.54
CA ALA A 518 -4.35 3.22 14.87
C ALA A 518 -3.55 2.02 15.42
N ASP A 519 -4.07 1.27 16.38
CA ASP A 519 -3.42 0.07 16.90
C ASP A 519 -3.87 -1.18 16.14
N THR A 520 -3.08 -1.57 15.16
CA THR A 520 -3.33 -2.77 14.33
C THR A 520 -2.58 -4.00 14.84
N GLY A 521 -1.84 -3.91 15.95
CA GLY A 521 -0.97 -4.99 16.38
C GLY A 521 0.33 -5.10 15.58
N LEU A 522 0.68 -4.10 14.79
CA LEU A 522 1.93 -4.08 14.01
C LEU A 522 3.17 -4.29 14.88
N LYS A 523 3.19 -3.74 16.10
CA LYS A 523 4.30 -3.95 17.04
C LYS A 523 4.47 -5.43 17.40
N ILE A 524 3.37 -6.16 17.56
CA ILE A 524 3.40 -7.60 17.84
C ILE A 524 3.89 -8.37 16.60
N ALA A 525 3.39 -8.02 15.42
CA ALA A 525 3.85 -8.62 14.18
C ALA A 525 5.36 -8.39 13.97
N ASN A 526 5.85 -7.16 14.16
CA ASN A 526 7.27 -6.84 14.05
C ASN A 526 8.12 -7.62 15.08
N ALA A 527 7.65 -7.75 16.32
CA ALA A 527 8.36 -8.53 17.34
C ALA A 527 8.46 -10.02 16.96
N LEU A 528 7.46 -10.58 16.31
CA LEU A 528 7.50 -11.94 15.75
C LEU A 528 8.52 -12.04 14.61
N TRP A 529 8.50 -11.09 13.67
CA TRP A 529 9.45 -11.03 12.56
C TRP A 529 10.89 -10.86 13.04
N GLU A 530 11.14 -10.02 14.04
CA GLU A 530 12.46 -9.82 14.67
C GLU A 530 13.03 -11.11 15.26
N GLN A 531 12.16 -11.99 15.74
CA GLN A 531 12.54 -13.31 16.26
C GLN A 531 12.55 -14.41 15.18
N GLY A 532 12.36 -14.04 13.91
CA GLY A 532 12.39 -14.95 12.77
C GLY A 532 11.12 -15.76 12.55
N PHE A 533 10.02 -15.43 13.21
CA PHE A 533 8.70 -16.04 13.01
C PHE A 533 7.81 -15.09 12.22
N TYR A 534 7.55 -15.42 10.98
CA TYR A 534 6.74 -14.59 10.12
C TYR A 534 5.27 -14.58 10.52
N ALA A 535 4.67 -13.40 10.45
CA ALA A 535 3.28 -13.17 10.76
C ALA A 535 2.61 -12.32 9.67
N ASP A 536 1.38 -12.68 9.34
CA ASP A 536 0.50 -11.87 8.51
C ASP A 536 -0.33 -10.93 9.38
N LEU A 537 -0.51 -9.69 8.93
CA LEU A 537 -1.38 -8.70 9.55
C LEU A 537 -2.65 -8.56 8.72
N ILE A 538 -3.81 -8.84 9.32
CA ILE A 538 -5.08 -9.01 8.60
C ILE A 538 -6.20 -8.26 9.34
N PRO A 539 -7.02 -7.42 8.68
CA PRO A 539 -8.17 -6.81 9.33
C PRO A 539 -9.30 -7.83 9.58
N SER A 540 -10.01 -7.70 10.68
CA SER A 540 -11.16 -8.54 11.02
C SER A 540 -12.26 -8.54 9.97
N SER A 541 -12.38 -7.47 9.18
CA SER A 541 -13.32 -7.37 8.05
C SER A 541 -13.12 -8.47 7.00
N GLU A 542 -11.93 -9.09 6.92
CA GLU A 542 -11.67 -10.21 6.03
C GLU A 542 -12.44 -11.50 6.43
N ILE A 543 -12.86 -11.60 7.69
CA ILE A 543 -13.76 -12.65 8.15
C ILE A 543 -15.17 -12.42 7.57
N SER A 544 -15.67 -11.19 7.65
CA SER A 544 -16.98 -10.83 7.09
C SER A 544 -17.02 -11.00 5.58
N SER A 545 -15.92 -10.71 4.89
CA SER A 545 -15.75 -10.91 3.45
C SER A 545 -15.50 -12.38 3.06
N LYS A 546 -15.38 -13.30 4.03
CA LYS A 546 -15.11 -14.73 3.85
C LYS A 546 -13.76 -15.06 3.19
N ASN A 547 -12.84 -14.10 3.15
CA ASN A 547 -11.47 -14.32 2.68
C ASN A 547 -10.65 -15.02 3.78
N LEU A 548 -10.79 -14.58 5.04
CA LEU A 548 -10.29 -15.28 6.22
C LEU A 548 -11.38 -16.22 6.71
N LYS A 549 -11.13 -17.51 6.65
CA LYS A 549 -12.13 -18.55 6.87
C LYS A 549 -11.60 -19.74 7.67
N LEU A 550 -12.50 -20.61 8.09
CA LEU A 550 -12.12 -21.93 8.59
C LEU A 550 -12.02 -22.90 7.40
N ALA A 551 -10.87 -23.56 7.31
CA ALA A 551 -10.62 -24.60 6.32
C ALA A 551 -11.38 -25.90 6.67
N THR A 552 -11.39 -26.86 5.76
CA THR A 552 -12.02 -28.17 5.94
C THR A 552 -11.39 -28.98 7.08
N ASP A 553 -10.08 -28.76 7.35
CA ASP A 553 -9.37 -29.36 8.47
C ASP A 553 -9.62 -28.64 9.81
N GLY A 554 -10.35 -27.53 9.77
CA GLY A 554 -10.70 -26.71 10.93
C GLY A 554 -9.66 -25.65 11.32
N SER A 555 -8.57 -25.51 10.60
CA SER A 555 -7.60 -24.42 10.82
C SER A 555 -8.13 -23.08 10.28
N ILE A 556 -7.63 -21.98 10.81
CA ILE A 556 -7.84 -20.65 10.20
C ILE A 556 -6.99 -20.57 8.93
N GLN A 557 -7.64 -20.18 7.82
CA GLN A 557 -7.05 -20.12 6.49
C GLN A 557 -7.25 -18.75 5.85
N TYR A 558 -6.18 -18.22 5.21
CA TYR A 558 -6.21 -17.01 4.37
C TYR A 558 -5.47 -17.26 3.06
N GLY A 559 -6.19 -17.19 1.94
CA GLY A 559 -5.66 -17.71 0.68
C GLY A 559 -5.16 -19.14 0.82
N PRO A 560 -3.92 -19.45 0.40
CA PRO A 560 -3.34 -20.78 0.56
C PRO A 560 -2.73 -21.06 1.96
N GLN A 561 -2.65 -20.06 2.84
CA GLN A 561 -2.01 -20.18 4.15
C GLN A 561 -2.95 -20.76 5.20
N HIS A 562 -2.49 -21.77 5.92
CA HIS A 562 -3.08 -22.28 7.15
C HIS A 562 -2.25 -21.81 8.35
N TYR A 563 -2.90 -21.27 9.39
CA TYR A 563 -2.19 -20.69 10.51
C TYR A 563 -2.10 -21.65 11.70
N ALA A 564 -0.88 -21.78 12.25
CA ALA A 564 -0.63 -22.51 13.48
C ALA A 564 -1.15 -21.73 14.70
N ALA A 565 -1.04 -20.40 14.66
CA ALA A 565 -1.52 -19.51 15.71
C ALA A 565 -2.25 -18.30 15.12
N ALA A 566 -3.27 -17.80 15.81
CA ALA A 566 -3.97 -16.57 15.45
C ALA A 566 -4.21 -15.73 16.70
N LEU A 567 -3.89 -14.44 16.61
CA LEU A 567 -4.14 -13.44 17.63
C LEU A 567 -5.24 -12.49 17.16
N LEU A 568 -6.33 -12.39 17.92
CA LEU A 568 -7.32 -11.32 17.76
C LEU A 568 -6.87 -10.13 18.60
N HIS A 569 -6.55 -9.02 17.93
CA HIS A 569 -6.02 -7.82 18.57
C HIS A 569 -7.07 -6.71 18.58
N HIS A 570 -7.34 -6.12 19.75
CA HIS A 570 -8.30 -5.04 19.95
C HIS A 570 -9.67 -5.22 19.27
N PRO A 571 -10.48 -6.21 19.67
CA PRO A 571 -11.79 -6.49 19.04
C PRO A 571 -12.92 -5.52 19.44
N GLN A 572 -12.60 -4.38 20.07
CA GLN A 572 -13.58 -3.39 20.43
C GLN A 572 -14.38 -2.91 19.23
N TYR A 573 -15.65 -2.70 19.39
CA TYR A 573 -16.59 -2.30 18.34
C TYR A 573 -16.83 -3.31 17.22
N GLU A 574 -16.40 -4.55 17.39
CA GLU A 574 -16.70 -5.59 16.41
C GLU A 574 -18.19 -6.00 16.44
N ARG A 575 -18.64 -6.53 15.33
CA ARG A 575 -19.99 -7.12 15.28
C ARG A 575 -19.99 -8.47 16.00
N PRO A 576 -21.06 -8.82 16.77
CA PRO A 576 -21.13 -10.07 17.52
C PRO A 576 -20.94 -11.34 16.67
N ALA A 577 -21.16 -11.26 15.36
CA ALA A 577 -20.88 -12.35 14.42
C ALA A 577 -19.42 -12.82 14.43
N LEU A 578 -18.47 -11.93 14.72
CA LEU A 578 -17.04 -12.27 14.85
C LEU A 578 -16.81 -13.32 15.94
N ALA A 579 -17.48 -13.20 17.09
CA ALA A 579 -17.38 -14.18 18.16
C ALA A 579 -17.78 -15.59 17.73
N THR A 580 -18.73 -15.70 16.81
CA THR A 580 -19.16 -16.99 16.27
C THR A 580 -18.07 -17.67 15.47
N PHE A 581 -17.28 -16.93 14.71
CA PHE A 581 -16.10 -17.43 13.99
C PHE A 581 -15.08 -18.00 14.96
N PHE A 582 -14.68 -17.23 15.98
CA PHE A 582 -13.65 -17.65 16.94
C PHE A 582 -14.13 -18.80 17.86
N ARG A 583 -15.39 -18.84 18.25
CA ARG A 583 -15.94 -19.98 19.01
C ARG A 583 -15.87 -21.27 18.19
N LYS A 584 -16.20 -21.22 16.90
CA LYS A 584 -16.04 -22.39 16.00
C LYS A 584 -14.58 -22.80 15.87
N ALA A 585 -13.66 -21.85 15.67
CA ALA A 585 -12.23 -22.12 15.59
C ALA A 585 -11.71 -22.76 16.90
N ALA A 586 -12.12 -22.23 18.06
CA ALA A 586 -11.75 -22.75 19.37
C ALA A 586 -12.24 -24.21 19.60
N ALA A 587 -13.45 -24.53 19.14
CA ALA A 587 -13.99 -25.89 19.22
C ALA A 587 -13.20 -26.89 18.37
N LEU A 588 -12.67 -26.46 17.22
CA LEU A 588 -11.90 -27.31 16.29
C LEU A 588 -10.43 -27.53 16.71
N ARG A 589 -9.87 -26.65 17.54
CA ARG A 589 -8.54 -26.78 18.15
C ARG A 589 -7.39 -27.03 17.15
N ARG A 590 -7.47 -26.50 15.93
CA ARG A 590 -6.45 -26.67 14.89
C ARG A 590 -5.48 -25.49 14.81
N THR A 591 -5.94 -24.30 15.19
CA THR A 591 -5.14 -23.09 15.33
C THR A 591 -5.15 -22.67 16.79
N ALA A 592 -3.99 -22.37 17.37
CA ALA A 592 -3.91 -21.81 18.72
C ALA A 592 -4.47 -20.38 18.69
N LEU A 593 -5.39 -20.09 19.62
CA LEU A 593 -6.13 -18.82 19.62
C LEU A 593 -5.76 -17.96 20.81
N TYR A 594 -5.38 -16.73 20.50
CA TYR A 594 -5.00 -15.71 21.47
C TYR A 594 -5.83 -14.45 21.25
N ARG A 595 -6.01 -13.66 22.30
CA ARG A 595 -6.61 -12.33 22.20
C ARG A 595 -5.88 -11.33 23.07
N THR A 596 -5.88 -10.07 22.61
CA THR A 596 -5.44 -8.90 23.39
C THR A 596 -6.50 -7.83 23.34
N GLY A 597 -6.53 -6.97 24.34
CA GLY A 597 -7.55 -5.94 24.48
C GLY A 597 -8.90 -6.49 24.92
N GLU A 598 -9.80 -5.57 25.22
CA GLU A 598 -11.15 -5.88 25.67
C GLU A 598 -12.17 -5.69 24.54
N TRP A 599 -13.30 -6.37 24.65
CA TRP A 599 -14.45 -6.20 23.78
C TRP A 599 -15.69 -5.97 24.67
N THR A 600 -15.91 -4.74 25.02
CA THR A 600 -16.97 -4.32 25.92
C THR A 600 -18.16 -3.65 25.21
N ARG A 601 -17.98 -3.27 23.94
CA ARG A 601 -19.00 -2.65 23.12
C ARG A 601 -19.01 -3.24 21.71
N ASP A 602 -20.22 -3.43 21.15
CA ASP A 602 -20.41 -3.87 19.78
C ASP A 602 -20.32 -2.67 18.80
N PHE A 603 -20.51 -2.93 17.51
CA PHE A 603 -20.42 -1.94 16.43
C PHE A 603 -21.40 -0.77 16.60
N GLU A 604 -22.56 -1.05 17.20
CA GLU A 604 -23.58 -0.06 17.53
C GLU A 604 -23.35 0.63 18.89
N GLY A 605 -22.19 0.43 19.49
CA GLY A 605 -21.83 1.00 20.78
C GLY A 605 -22.51 0.35 21.99
N ARG A 606 -23.34 -0.66 21.79
CA ARG A 606 -24.06 -1.34 22.88
C ARG A 606 -23.11 -2.21 23.68
N THR A 607 -23.39 -2.36 24.97
CA THR A 607 -22.63 -3.23 25.86
C THR A 607 -22.56 -4.67 25.31
N PHE A 608 -21.34 -5.24 25.27
CA PHE A 608 -21.09 -6.59 24.80
C PHE A 608 -20.15 -7.33 25.74
N ASP A 609 -20.49 -8.55 26.10
CA ASP A 609 -19.62 -9.42 26.91
C ASP A 609 -18.68 -10.22 26.01
N GLY A 610 -17.63 -9.56 25.56
CA GLY A 610 -16.61 -10.19 24.73
C GLY A 610 -15.77 -11.21 25.51
N ALA A 611 -15.64 -11.09 26.81
CA ALA A 611 -14.92 -12.04 27.65
C ALA A 611 -15.56 -13.42 27.57
N THR A 612 -16.87 -13.52 27.80
CA THR A 612 -17.64 -14.76 27.64
C THR A 612 -17.71 -15.22 26.18
N ALA A 613 -17.90 -14.27 25.26
CA ALA A 613 -18.01 -14.59 23.83
C ALA A 613 -16.73 -15.21 23.24
N LEU A 614 -15.56 -14.87 23.78
CA LEU A 614 -14.23 -15.35 23.39
C LEU A 614 -13.56 -16.23 24.46
N ALA A 615 -14.32 -16.88 25.34
CA ALA A 615 -13.80 -17.69 26.45
C ALA A 615 -12.86 -18.83 25.99
N GLY A 616 -12.97 -19.29 24.74
CA GLY A 616 -12.10 -20.32 24.15
C GLY A 616 -10.72 -19.81 23.70
N MET A 617 -10.43 -18.50 23.84
CA MET A 617 -9.17 -17.88 23.45
C MET A 617 -8.35 -17.52 24.68
N LYS A 618 -7.02 -17.72 24.61
CA LYS A 618 -6.13 -17.30 25.71
C LYS A 618 -5.96 -15.78 25.68
N SER A 619 -6.32 -15.11 26.78
CA SER A 619 -6.14 -13.66 26.91
C SER A 619 -4.69 -13.36 27.30
N LEU A 620 -4.10 -12.38 26.63
CA LEU A 620 -2.71 -11.94 26.82
C LEU A 620 -2.66 -10.41 26.89
N SER A 621 -1.61 -9.88 27.51
CA SER A 621 -1.27 -8.49 27.30
C SER A 621 -0.55 -8.33 25.95
N PRO A 622 -0.61 -7.15 25.30
CA PRO A 622 0.11 -6.92 24.04
C PRO A 622 1.60 -7.22 24.11
N GLU A 623 2.24 -6.91 25.26
CA GLU A 623 3.68 -7.11 25.49
C GLU A 623 4.05 -8.60 25.61
N ALA A 624 3.16 -9.42 26.15
CA ALA A 624 3.38 -10.86 26.31
C ALA A 624 3.06 -11.67 25.04
N ALA A 625 2.28 -11.09 24.13
CA ALA A 625 1.67 -11.84 23.02
C ALA A 625 2.72 -12.48 22.11
N ALA A 626 3.74 -11.74 21.68
CA ALA A 626 4.77 -12.27 20.79
C ALA A 626 5.54 -13.42 21.45
N GLY A 627 5.98 -13.26 22.70
CA GLY A 627 6.71 -14.30 23.45
C GLY A 627 5.91 -15.58 23.64
N GLU A 628 4.63 -15.47 23.97
CA GLU A 628 3.74 -16.61 24.16
C GLU A 628 3.51 -17.37 22.84
N ILE A 629 3.25 -16.64 21.74
CA ILE A 629 3.08 -17.23 20.42
C ILE A 629 4.36 -17.95 19.98
N ILE A 630 5.53 -17.33 20.16
CA ILE A 630 6.83 -17.96 19.84
C ILE A 630 7.03 -19.24 20.63
N SER A 631 6.72 -19.23 21.92
CA SER A 631 6.82 -20.42 22.78
C SER A 631 5.94 -21.55 22.26
N HIS A 632 4.73 -21.23 21.85
CA HIS A 632 3.83 -22.20 21.22
C HIS A 632 4.38 -22.74 19.89
N LEU A 633 4.86 -21.88 18.99
CA LEU A 633 5.44 -22.31 17.72
C LEU A 633 6.65 -23.24 17.91
N LYS A 634 7.52 -22.92 18.88
CA LYS A 634 8.66 -23.78 19.25
C LYS A 634 8.19 -25.14 19.81
N SER A 635 7.10 -25.19 20.56
CA SER A 635 6.53 -26.46 21.04
C SER A 635 5.98 -27.34 19.92
N LEU A 636 5.63 -26.74 18.77
CA LEU A 636 5.28 -27.45 17.54
C LEU A 636 6.49 -27.86 16.70
N GLY A 637 7.71 -27.59 17.16
CA GLY A 637 8.95 -27.87 16.43
C GLY A 637 9.31 -26.84 15.36
N LEU A 638 8.54 -25.75 15.24
CA LEU A 638 8.86 -24.68 14.29
C LEU A 638 10.08 -23.89 14.76
N GLN A 639 10.99 -23.64 13.82
CA GLN A 639 12.21 -22.90 14.06
C GLN A 639 12.15 -21.51 13.42
N PRO A 640 12.90 -20.53 13.93
CA PRO A 640 13.05 -19.25 13.27
C PRO A 640 13.53 -19.43 11.82
N GLN A 641 12.91 -18.75 10.88
CA GLN A 641 13.27 -18.84 9.47
C GLN A 641 14.37 -17.86 9.09
N THR A 642 14.42 -16.73 9.76
CA THR A 642 15.29 -15.61 9.40
C THR A 642 15.84 -14.95 10.66
N THR A 643 16.82 -14.09 10.48
CA THR A 643 17.17 -13.07 11.48
C THR A 643 16.76 -11.72 10.89
N CYS A 644 16.29 -10.81 11.73
CA CYS A 644 15.94 -9.46 11.31
C CYS A 644 16.84 -8.44 12.01
N THR A 645 17.23 -7.41 11.27
CA THR A 645 17.89 -6.24 11.81
C THR A 645 16.93 -5.05 11.77
N LYS A 646 17.07 -4.14 12.72
CA LYS A 646 16.37 -2.86 12.64
C LYS A 646 16.91 -2.11 11.43
N ARG A 647 16.02 -1.40 10.74
CA ARG A 647 16.40 -0.50 9.67
C ARG A 647 17.00 0.77 10.29
N ASP A 648 18.27 1.04 10.03
CA ASP A 648 18.92 2.28 10.40
C ASP A 648 18.87 3.23 9.19
N GLY A 649 17.96 4.17 9.22
CA GLY A 649 17.76 5.14 8.13
C GLY A 649 16.60 4.78 7.21
N GLY A 650 16.32 5.64 6.25
CA GLY A 650 15.19 5.57 5.36
C GLY A 650 14.07 6.53 5.74
N PHE A 651 12.92 6.42 5.11
CA PHE A 651 11.79 7.29 5.37
C PHE A 651 11.33 7.26 6.83
N PRO A 652 10.96 8.42 7.42
CA PRO A 652 10.34 8.45 8.74
C PRO A 652 9.09 7.57 8.78
N GLY A 653 9.06 6.59 9.66
CA GLY A 653 7.95 5.65 9.82
C GLY A 653 8.22 4.23 9.32
N SER A 654 9.28 3.98 8.55
CA SER A 654 9.66 2.62 8.17
C SER A 654 10.35 1.90 9.33
N MET A 655 9.57 1.42 10.28
CA MET A 655 10.05 0.58 11.39
C MET A 655 9.94 -0.90 11.04
N MET A 656 10.23 -1.26 9.81
CA MET A 656 10.19 -2.66 9.39
C MET A 656 11.49 -3.36 9.76
N PRO A 657 11.41 -4.51 10.44
CA PRO A 657 12.58 -5.36 10.59
C PRO A 657 12.99 -5.91 9.22
N LEU A 658 14.22 -5.65 8.81
CA LEU A 658 14.75 -6.19 7.56
C LEU A 658 15.17 -7.65 7.75
N PRO A 659 14.57 -8.59 7.02
CA PRO A 659 14.95 -9.99 7.12
C PRO A 659 16.34 -10.23 6.50
N SER A 660 17.09 -11.17 7.07
CA SER A 660 18.36 -11.66 6.54
C SER A 660 18.50 -13.14 6.78
N GLY A 661 19.29 -13.81 5.93
CA GLY A 661 19.50 -15.24 6.00
C GLY A 661 18.60 -16.02 5.04
N GLN A 662 17.49 -16.55 5.51
CA GLN A 662 16.62 -17.39 4.67
C GLN A 662 15.14 -17.20 4.98
N CYS A 663 14.28 -17.54 4.02
CA CYS A 663 12.85 -17.69 4.23
C CYS A 663 12.32 -18.94 3.53
N ARG A 664 11.16 -19.43 3.96
CA ARG A 664 10.46 -20.58 3.37
C ARG A 664 9.16 -20.12 2.73
N LEU A 665 8.87 -20.66 1.56
CA LEU A 665 7.61 -20.50 0.86
C LEU A 665 6.65 -21.66 1.18
N LEU A 666 5.37 -21.47 0.89
CA LEU A 666 4.33 -22.49 1.16
C LEU A 666 4.50 -23.79 0.37
N ASP A 667 5.20 -23.75 -0.75
CA ASP A 667 5.52 -24.97 -1.53
C ASP A 667 6.82 -25.66 -1.07
N GLY A 668 7.42 -25.21 0.04
CA GLY A 668 8.63 -25.76 0.60
C GLY A 668 9.92 -25.18 0.01
N THR A 669 9.85 -24.28 -0.96
CA THR A 669 11.05 -23.58 -1.47
C THR A 669 11.70 -22.77 -0.36
N VAL A 670 13.01 -22.90 -0.20
CA VAL A 670 13.79 -22.07 0.73
C VAL A 670 14.62 -21.09 -0.10
N ILE A 671 14.51 -19.81 0.24
CA ILE A 671 15.25 -18.71 -0.38
C ILE A 671 16.31 -18.21 0.59
N LEU A 672 17.50 -17.96 0.09
CA LEU A 672 18.58 -17.24 0.76
C LEU A 672 18.84 -15.95 0.00
N ALA A 673 19.06 -14.87 0.73
CA ALA A 673 19.49 -13.61 0.14
C ALA A 673 20.70 -13.07 0.91
N SER A 674 21.59 -12.42 0.19
CA SER A 674 22.74 -11.77 0.79
C SER A 674 22.35 -10.52 1.56
N GLY A 675 23.18 -10.14 2.54
CA GLY A 675 23.03 -8.85 3.24
C GLY A 675 23.74 -7.71 2.54
N ALA A 676 23.86 -7.77 1.22
CA ALA A 676 24.79 -7.00 0.40
C ALA A 676 24.80 -5.50 0.64
N THR A 677 25.99 -4.94 0.56
CA THR A 677 26.25 -3.50 0.44
C THR A 677 26.42 -3.05 -1.01
N ASP A 678 26.44 -3.99 -1.95
CA ASP A 678 26.59 -3.79 -3.39
C ASP A 678 25.37 -4.32 -4.14
N VAL A 679 24.97 -3.61 -5.20
CA VAL A 679 23.91 -4.06 -6.13
C VAL A 679 24.23 -5.39 -6.81
N MET A 680 25.50 -5.77 -6.92
CA MET A 680 25.92 -7.05 -7.46
C MET A 680 25.67 -8.23 -6.52
N GLY A 681 25.43 -7.96 -5.23
CA GLY A 681 25.21 -8.95 -4.19
C GLY A 681 26.50 -9.51 -3.57
N ASP A 682 26.42 -9.89 -2.30
CA ASP A 682 27.51 -10.52 -1.58
C ASP A 682 27.52 -12.05 -1.80
N PRO A 683 28.65 -12.73 -1.59
CA PRO A 683 28.73 -14.18 -1.66
C PRO A 683 27.80 -14.88 -0.64
N ILE A 684 27.16 -15.93 -1.09
CA ILE A 684 26.36 -16.86 -0.27
C ILE A 684 27.13 -18.18 -0.19
N GLN A 685 28.08 -18.27 0.74
CA GLN A 685 28.83 -19.49 1.03
C GLN A 685 28.30 -20.12 2.32
N LYS A 686 27.21 -20.86 2.20
CA LYS A 686 26.46 -21.32 3.37
C LYS A 686 25.97 -22.75 3.21
N THR A 687 26.01 -23.49 4.33
CA THR A 687 25.30 -24.76 4.47
C THR A 687 24.04 -24.55 5.29
N ILE A 688 22.91 -24.95 4.76
CA ILE A 688 21.61 -24.90 5.46
C ILE A 688 21.05 -26.31 5.64
N GLN A 689 20.14 -26.48 6.59
CA GLN A 689 19.40 -27.72 6.79
C GLN A 689 17.97 -27.53 6.29
N ILE A 690 17.51 -28.39 5.37
CA ILE A 690 16.13 -28.44 4.91
C ILE A 690 15.58 -29.83 5.27
N ALA A 691 14.69 -29.90 6.21
CA ALA A 691 14.10 -31.14 6.69
C ALA A 691 15.15 -32.27 6.93
N SER A 692 16.21 -31.98 7.66
CA SER A 692 17.37 -32.86 7.95
C SER A 692 18.35 -33.12 6.78
N HIS A 693 18.11 -32.56 5.60
CA HIS A 693 19.02 -32.69 4.47
C HIS A 693 19.95 -31.47 4.39
N PRO A 694 21.29 -31.66 4.41
CA PRO A 694 22.23 -30.55 4.24
C PRO A 694 22.26 -30.09 2.80
N VAL A 695 22.22 -28.77 2.61
CA VAL A 695 22.35 -28.11 1.32
C VAL A 695 23.45 -27.06 1.44
N ARG A 696 24.48 -27.13 0.58
CA ARG A 696 25.57 -26.17 0.54
C ARG A 696 25.55 -25.39 -0.76
N PHE A 697 25.59 -24.06 -0.65
CA PHE A 697 25.69 -23.13 -1.78
C PHE A 697 27.05 -22.41 -1.79
N ASP A 698 27.56 -22.15 -3.00
CA ASP A 698 28.47 -21.06 -3.33
C ASP A 698 27.85 -20.29 -4.50
N ALA A 699 27.23 -19.15 -4.18
CA ALA A 699 26.44 -18.31 -5.09
C ALA A 699 26.61 -16.84 -4.72
N VAL A 700 25.98 -15.91 -5.46
CA VAL A 700 26.04 -14.48 -5.20
C VAL A 700 24.64 -13.85 -5.24
N GLY A 701 24.32 -13.04 -4.22
CA GLY A 701 23.10 -12.24 -4.14
C GLY A 701 21.89 -13.04 -3.71
N ILE A 702 21.50 -14.05 -4.48
CA ILE A 702 20.29 -14.86 -4.25
C ILE A 702 20.57 -16.33 -4.55
N ALA A 703 20.02 -17.22 -3.72
CA ALA A 703 19.94 -18.65 -3.99
C ALA A 703 18.60 -19.19 -3.46
N ALA A 704 18.05 -20.16 -4.13
CA ALA A 704 16.82 -20.81 -3.68
C ALA A 704 16.80 -22.27 -4.12
N ILE A 705 16.18 -23.12 -3.30
CA ILE A 705 16.07 -24.55 -3.56
C ILE A 705 14.75 -25.09 -3.02
N ARG A 706 14.20 -26.05 -3.72
CA ARG A 706 13.10 -26.90 -3.24
C ARG A 706 13.56 -28.36 -3.28
N LEU A 707 13.34 -29.05 -2.18
CA LEU A 707 13.51 -30.49 -2.10
C LEU A 707 12.14 -31.17 -2.13
N ASP A 708 12.08 -32.35 -2.74
CA ASP A 708 10.93 -33.23 -2.65
C ASP A 708 10.86 -33.92 -1.27
N LYS A 709 9.83 -34.73 -1.05
CA LYS A 709 9.63 -35.46 0.22
C LYS A 709 10.72 -36.49 0.51
N SER A 710 11.50 -36.91 -0.51
CA SER A 710 12.62 -37.82 -0.36
C SER A 710 13.96 -37.11 -0.10
N GLY A 711 13.96 -35.80 -0.12
CA GLY A 711 15.19 -35.00 0.04
C GLY A 711 15.96 -34.76 -1.27
N LYS A 712 15.41 -35.15 -2.41
CA LYS A 712 15.98 -34.84 -3.73
C LYS A 712 15.64 -33.43 -4.18
N VAL A 713 16.54 -32.83 -4.96
CA VAL A 713 16.31 -31.52 -5.52
C VAL A 713 15.20 -31.56 -6.56
N ASP A 714 14.16 -30.74 -6.35
CA ASP A 714 13.03 -30.55 -7.25
C ASP A 714 13.14 -29.25 -8.06
N ALA A 715 13.74 -28.19 -7.46
CA ALA A 715 13.99 -26.93 -8.14
C ALA A 715 15.16 -26.18 -7.49
N LEU A 716 15.87 -25.39 -8.30
CA LEU A 716 17.02 -24.58 -7.92
C LEU A 716 17.02 -23.27 -8.67
N ALA A 717 17.35 -22.17 -8.01
CA ALA A 717 17.71 -20.91 -8.65
C ALA A 717 18.88 -20.26 -7.91
N ALA A 718 19.83 -19.69 -8.63
CA ALA A 718 20.97 -19.02 -8.01
C ALA A 718 21.58 -17.97 -8.92
N GLY A 719 22.00 -16.84 -8.31
CA GLY A 719 22.86 -15.88 -8.96
C GLY A 719 24.32 -16.29 -8.86
N ALA A 720 25.06 -16.19 -9.95
CA ALA A 720 26.48 -16.52 -10.08
C ALA A 720 26.87 -17.81 -9.32
N LEU A 721 26.11 -18.87 -9.52
CA LEU A 721 26.38 -20.18 -8.90
C LEU A 721 27.75 -20.69 -9.31
N ARG A 722 28.56 -21.03 -8.32
CA ARG A 722 29.86 -21.76 -8.50
C ARG A 722 29.73 -23.21 -8.12
N SER A 723 29.06 -23.48 -6.98
CA SER A 723 28.86 -24.87 -6.58
C SER A 723 27.54 -25.03 -5.79
N LEU A 724 26.97 -26.22 -5.91
CA LEU A 724 25.86 -26.73 -5.13
C LEU A 724 26.14 -28.16 -4.70
N SER A 725 25.89 -28.45 -3.44
CA SER A 725 25.83 -29.84 -2.95
C SER A 725 24.52 -30.03 -2.20
N ALA A 726 23.61 -30.85 -2.75
CA ALA A 726 22.30 -31.10 -2.19
C ALA A 726 21.84 -32.53 -2.55
N GLY A 727 21.84 -33.44 -1.59
CA GLY A 727 21.45 -34.81 -1.85
C GLY A 727 22.32 -35.47 -2.92
N ASP A 728 21.68 -35.98 -3.97
CA ASP A 728 22.30 -36.59 -5.14
C ASP A 728 22.78 -35.59 -6.21
N LEU A 729 22.36 -34.31 -6.09
CA LEU A 729 22.77 -33.27 -7.03
C LEU A 729 24.03 -32.57 -6.56
N GLN A 730 25.10 -32.74 -7.37
CA GLN A 730 26.38 -32.07 -7.19
C GLN A 730 26.69 -31.24 -8.44
N ILE A 731 26.88 -29.94 -8.26
CA ILE A 731 27.24 -29.01 -9.34
C ILE A 731 28.54 -28.33 -8.94
N GLU A 732 29.54 -28.40 -9.79
CA GLU A 732 30.77 -27.62 -9.69
C GLU A 732 31.06 -26.98 -11.03
N LEU A 733 31.22 -25.67 -11.05
CA LEU A 733 31.36 -24.87 -12.26
C LEU A 733 32.72 -24.14 -12.27
N THR A 734 33.41 -24.18 -13.35
CA THR A 734 34.67 -23.44 -13.54
C THR A 734 34.45 -21.93 -13.64
N SER A 735 33.29 -21.53 -14.16
CA SER A 735 32.87 -20.14 -14.22
C SER A 735 31.47 -20.00 -13.60
N PRO A 736 31.22 -18.95 -12.81
CA PRO A 736 29.93 -18.77 -12.19
C PRO A 736 28.84 -18.47 -13.22
N VAL A 737 27.63 -18.98 -13.00
CA VAL A 737 26.48 -18.74 -13.89
C VAL A 737 25.22 -18.36 -13.11
N ASP A 738 24.43 -17.48 -13.70
CA ASP A 738 23.08 -17.18 -13.24
C ASP A 738 22.12 -18.23 -13.83
N LEU A 739 21.45 -19.03 -13.00
CA LEU A 739 20.62 -20.14 -13.49
C LEU A 739 19.36 -20.37 -12.67
N ALA A 740 18.38 -20.97 -13.32
CA ALA A 740 17.29 -21.68 -12.68
C ALA A 740 17.11 -23.06 -13.32
N LEU A 741 16.72 -24.04 -12.49
CA LEU A 741 16.51 -25.44 -12.84
C LEU A 741 15.27 -25.96 -12.12
N TRP A 742 14.37 -26.67 -12.79
CA TRP A 742 13.15 -27.19 -12.16
C TRP A 742 12.63 -28.39 -12.94
N HIS A 743 11.83 -29.20 -12.26
CA HIS A 743 11.04 -30.23 -12.95
C HIS A 743 9.78 -29.62 -13.54
N ASP A 744 9.47 -29.99 -14.77
CA ASP A 744 8.18 -29.69 -15.38
C ASP A 744 7.06 -30.62 -14.83
N SER A 745 5.84 -30.47 -15.32
CA SER A 745 4.69 -31.30 -14.92
C SER A 745 4.83 -32.79 -15.24
N HIS A 746 5.78 -33.17 -16.07
CA HIS A 746 6.10 -34.55 -16.46
C HIS A 746 7.32 -35.12 -15.73
N GLY A 747 7.92 -34.32 -14.83
CA GLY A 747 9.11 -34.72 -14.09
C GLY A 747 10.41 -34.60 -14.87
N HIS A 748 10.42 -33.89 -16.00
CA HIS A 748 11.64 -33.67 -16.77
C HIS A 748 12.31 -32.35 -16.34
N TRP A 749 13.62 -32.39 -16.20
CA TRP A 749 14.42 -31.20 -15.91
C TRP A 749 14.32 -30.17 -17.02
N GLN A 750 14.01 -28.97 -16.67
CA GLN A 750 14.06 -27.77 -17.48
C GLN A 750 15.07 -26.80 -16.88
N GLY A 751 15.78 -26.07 -17.71
CA GLY A 751 16.81 -25.13 -17.23
C GLY A 751 16.81 -23.81 -17.99
N VAL A 752 17.24 -22.77 -17.29
CA VAL A 752 17.49 -21.44 -17.85
C VAL A 752 18.88 -20.99 -17.43
N LEU A 753 19.66 -20.48 -18.38
CA LEU A 753 20.91 -19.76 -18.16
C LEU A 753 20.68 -18.30 -18.52
N GLN A 754 21.08 -17.40 -17.65
CA GLN A 754 20.93 -15.97 -17.84
C GLN A 754 22.29 -15.32 -18.08
N GLY A 755 22.39 -14.47 -19.13
CA GLY A 755 23.64 -13.79 -19.48
C GLY A 755 24.77 -14.71 -19.88
N TRP A 756 24.48 -15.92 -20.35
CA TRP A 756 25.45 -16.92 -20.74
C TRP A 756 25.40 -17.23 -22.26
N ASP A 757 26.40 -16.87 -22.99
CA ASP A 757 26.49 -17.08 -24.46
C ASP A 757 27.40 -18.28 -24.86
N GLY A 758 28.18 -18.80 -23.92
CA GLY A 758 29.06 -19.94 -24.16
C GLY A 758 28.32 -21.29 -24.28
N PRO A 759 29.02 -22.38 -24.57
CA PRO A 759 28.46 -23.73 -24.53
C PRO A 759 27.89 -24.01 -23.10
N ILE A 760 26.85 -24.85 -23.01
CA ILE A 760 26.33 -25.26 -21.70
C ILE A 760 27.47 -25.94 -20.91
N PRO A 761 27.77 -25.47 -19.67
CA PRO A 761 28.80 -26.12 -18.85
C PRO A 761 28.51 -27.61 -18.67
N GLU A 762 29.53 -28.43 -18.75
CA GLU A 762 29.42 -29.89 -18.78
C GLU A 762 28.64 -30.44 -17.58
N PRO A 763 28.84 -29.99 -16.32
CA PRO A 763 28.04 -30.46 -15.19
C PRO A 763 26.53 -30.18 -15.35
N LEU A 764 26.16 -29.07 -15.99
CA LEU A 764 24.77 -28.71 -16.26
C LEU A 764 24.18 -29.48 -17.44
N ALA A 765 24.99 -29.71 -18.48
CA ALA A 765 24.58 -30.51 -19.65
C ALA A 765 24.24 -31.97 -19.29
N ARG A 766 24.83 -32.52 -18.23
CA ARG A 766 24.50 -33.86 -17.70
C ARG A 766 23.14 -33.94 -17.05
N ILE A 767 22.63 -32.80 -16.49
CA ILE A 767 21.35 -32.76 -15.79
C ILE A 767 20.21 -32.76 -16.81
N THR A 768 20.30 -31.92 -17.84
CA THR A 768 19.29 -31.81 -18.90
C THR A 768 19.85 -31.24 -20.18
N THR A 769 19.20 -31.58 -21.29
CA THR A 769 19.44 -30.97 -22.60
C THR A 769 18.49 -29.80 -22.88
N HIS A 770 17.51 -29.56 -22.01
CA HIS A 770 16.45 -28.54 -22.15
C HIS A 770 16.87 -27.25 -21.48
N TRP A 771 17.80 -26.52 -22.08
CA TRP A 771 18.28 -25.23 -21.62
C TRP A 771 17.77 -24.11 -22.49
N ALA A 772 17.04 -23.16 -21.87
CA ALA A 772 16.75 -21.87 -22.47
C ALA A 772 17.82 -20.84 -22.09
N ARG A 773 18.03 -19.85 -22.92
CA ARG A 773 18.98 -18.76 -22.67
C ARG A 773 18.21 -17.44 -22.55
N LEU A 774 18.42 -16.73 -21.46
CA LEU A 774 17.95 -15.38 -21.27
C LEU A 774 19.11 -14.42 -21.50
N ARG A 775 18.96 -13.55 -22.48
CA ARG A 775 19.93 -12.49 -22.71
C ARG A 775 19.78 -11.42 -21.64
N LEU A 776 20.92 -10.92 -21.14
CA LEU A 776 20.95 -9.62 -20.50
C LEU A 776 20.92 -8.56 -21.59
N PRO A 777 20.32 -7.38 -21.34
CA PRO A 777 20.53 -6.24 -22.22
C PRO A 777 22.02 -5.97 -22.37
N ALA A 778 22.47 -5.71 -23.56
CA ALA A 778 23.87 -5.37 -23.79
C ALA A 778 24.21 -4.07 -23.04
N PRO A 779 25.33 -4.01 -22.28
CA PRO A 779 25.84 -2.73 -21.80
C PRO A 779 26.05 -1.80 -23.00
N VAL A 780 25.59 -0.58 -22.91
CA VAL A 780 25.89 0.40 -23.96
C VAL A 780 27.36 0.77 -23.87
N ASP A 781 28.03 0.71 -24.99
CA ASP A 781 29.43 1.11 -25.14
C ASP A 781 29.59 2.58 -24.65
N GLN A 782 30.37 2.76 -23.59
CA GLN A 782 30.60 4.04 -22.92
C GLN A 782 31.64 4.92 -23.65
N SER A 783 31.70 4.83 -24.95
CA SER A 783 32.55 5.77 -25.70
C SER A 783 31.92 7.15 -25.57
N PRO A 784 32.59 8.13 -24.94
CA PRO A 784 32.04 9.50 -24.84
C PRO A 784 31.90 10.08 -26.24
N ARG A 785 30.72 10.44 -26.62
CA ARG A 785 30.44 11.28 -27.75
C ARG A 785 30.40 12.76 -27.34
#